data_04f0d80a2662d4f4cef2fd283c79c8a6
#
_entry.id   04f0d80a2662d4f4cef2fd283c79c8a6
#
_cell.length_a   1.000
_cell.length_b   1.000
_cell.length_c   1.000
_cell.angle_alpha   90.00
_cell.angle_beta   90.00
_cell.angle_gamma   90.00
#
_symmetry.space_group_name_H-M   'P 1'
#
loop_
_entity.id
_entity.type
_entity.pdbx_description
1 polymer ?
#
loop_
_entity_poly.entity_id
_entity_poly.type
_entity_poly.pdbx_seq_one_letter_code
_entity_poly.pdbx_strand_id
1 'polypeptide(L)'
;MQLDAVQVSGQHLSIRQAIGAKREAAVVSDGVAADDIGSIPDFGLGEALQRVPGVSMVVNNGRGEAQFMSLRGFNPDYNTVLIDGVALPSTETSRRVQSLDVIPASLAQQVDIYKTFNADMDSNAIGGIASLRTRSAFDHDGPFASVRANVADWENRRHLQGSTPSGQVQGTFSDTFGPDNRFGVVLSADYFRRDSSSLNTAIDSYSYYANGVRQNLTPGLDTDGMAIAPDRFRPLSYDNLRQRRSVFGKLEYDDGQVMKLALSAGWFEHSNDEQRRSQWINRVGNAQLADADDGRYAQGSAQTDANRFDQTRTLRYAQLGGSFRLNQDGHVDVLLNRANGSYRQDTREDVFTAAASTRLGFGYALGEDTRPTITLVDPGYYANPANYLQSYFLTRVENSSTDTTTFNVDYSQNADADAQGWGLRAGLHYRDLQQRYNLDETRLNPAGRVSLATVGTDDARICPYADFSCLLLVDPARVAAFAAASPGAYVLATTNARNSAISDFRIDERSGAAYVMGTWHGERTQATLGLRNEYLQRQVRSAVPQPLSSTTNYVQQSDDSDRRFLLPSANLGWDITPALKLRLAGSRTVGLPTYGDIGQNSSPVVDTTGLTINRSIANPQLRPRRSDNLDLSLEWYPDQDSQLSVALFHKRIDNEIVRLTSTDTERDPGGLVGTYEVTTTQAINTGAATVQGVEFTAIDTRFDFLPGAWSHLGAMANLTLLDPRTAQVQMSDGSLRALPGLMESPKRSANASLLYDIGPFSARLSANYTGLQLLSAATDNRVNDRYYDAITSYDAQLAWRFNKQLRLTMQGRNVSNARLTRVIGADQQLMREQLDNGRAYYLGVDYAF
;
A
#
# COMPACT_ATOMS: atom_id res chain seq x y z
N MET A 1 -19.63 -30.06 -42.44
CA MET A 1 -19.48 -28.69 -41.93
C MET A 1 -18.43 -28.81 -40.81
N GLN A 2 -17.20 -28.48 -41.09
CA GLN A 2 -16.20 -28.27 -40.04
C GLN A 2 -16.60 -26.99 -39.35
N LEU A 3 -17.00 -27.09 -38.09
CA LEU A 3 -17.12 -25.94 -37.20
C LEU A 3 -15.71 -25.36 -37.04
N ASP A 4 -15.49 -24.15 -37.49
CA ASP A 4 -14.27 -23.40 -37.21
C ASP A 4 -14.04 -23.44 -35.70
N ALA A 5 -12.83 -23.86 -35.31
CA ALA A 5 -12.44 -23.83 -33.92
C ALA A 5 -12.62 -22.38 -33.41
N VAL A 6 -13.51 -22.20 -32.45
CA VAL A 6 -13.74 -20.93 -31.77
C VAL A 6 -12.38 -20.47 -31.24
N GLN A 7 -11.78 -19.45 -31.85
CA GLN A 7 -10.56 -18.83 -31.31
C GLN A 7 -10.99 -18.12 -30.01
N VAL A 8 -10.72 -18.78 -28.89
CA VAL A 8 -10.91 -18.22 -27.55
C VAL A 8 -10.05 -16.96 -27.46
N SER A 9 -10.60 -15.81 -27.06
CA SER A 9 -9.82 -14.58 -26.88
C SER A 9 -8.78 -14.79 -25.78
N GLY A 10 -7.64 -14.11 -25.84
CA GLY A 10 -6.59 -14.24 -24.82
C GLY A 10 -7.08 -14.01 -23.39
N GLN A 11 -8.08 -13.15 -23.21
CA GLN A 11 -8.69 -12.85 -21.91
C GLN A 11 -9.48 -14.06 -21.35
N HIS A 12 -10.30 -14.72 -22.17
CA HIS A 12 -11.03 -15.92 -21.76
C HIS A 12 -10.06 -17.07 -21.42
N LEU A 13 -9.00 -17.25 -22.21
CA LEU A 13 -7.98 -18.26 -21.94
C LEU A 13 -7.31 -18.03 -20.58
N SER A 14 -6.95 -16.80 -20.29
CA SER A 14 -6.33 -16.38 -19.02
C SER A 14 -7.24 -16.68 -17.81
N ILE A 15 -8.54 -16.34 -17.91
CA ILE A 15 -9.52 -16.61 -16.84
C ILE A 15 -9.70 -18.11 -16.67
N ARG A 16 -9.80 -18.87 -17.76
CA ARG A 16 -9.89 -20.34 -17.72
C ARG A 16 -8.68 -20.98 -17.05
N GLN A 17 -7.47 -20.49 -17.36
CA GLN A 17 -6.23 -20.95 -16.71
C GLN A 17 -6.24 -20.66 -15.21
N ALA A 18 -6.72 -19.46 -14.80
CA ALA A 18 -6.86 -19.12 -13.39
C ALA A 18 -7.87 -20.02 -12.65
N ILE A 19 -9.03 -20.32 -13.28
CA ILE A 19 -10.03 -21.26 -12.74
C ILE A 19 -9.41 -22.65 -12.59
N GLY A 20 -8.69 -23.15 -13.60
CA GLY A 20 -8.01 -24.44 -13.58
C GLY A 20 -6.97 -24.52 -12.48
N ALA A 21 -6.09 -23.53 -12.38
CA ALA A 21 -5.06 -23.45 -11.33
C ALA A 21 -5.68 -23.45 -9.92
N LYS A 22 -6.75 -22.70 -9.70
CA LYS A 22 -7.48 -22.72 -8.42
C LYS A 22 -8.05 -24.09 -8.11
N ARG A 23 -8.67 -24.75 -9.09
CA ARG A 23 -9.27 -26.08 -8.91
C ARG A 23 -8.24 -27.14 -8.53
N GLU A 24 -7.03 -27.07 -9.08
CA GLU A 24 -5.93 -28.02 -8.85
C GLU A 24 -5.13 -27.72 -7.58
N ALA A 25 -5.14 -26.47 -7.10
CA ALA A 25 -4.36 -26.07 -5.95
C ALA A 25 -4.68 -26.91 -4.70
N ALA A 26 -3.64 -27.25 -3.91
CA ALA A 26 -3.79 -27.94 -2.63
C ALA A 26 -4.36 -27.06 -1.51
N VAL A 27 -4.32 -25.75 -1.68
CA VAL A 27 -4.75 -24.71 -0.72
C VAL A 27 -5.87 -23.87 -1.31
N VAL A 28 -6.58 -23.13 -0.46
CA VAL A 28 -7.55 -22.13 -0.97
C VAL A 28 -6.77 -21.00 -1.62
N SER A 29 -6.91 -20.85 -2.92
CA SER A 29 -6.23 -19.84 -3.71
C SER A 29 -7.17 -19.20 -4.72
N ASP A 30 -6.76 -18.06 -5.25
CA ASP A 30 -7.26 -17.41 -6.45
C ASP A 30 -6.05 -16.97 -7.27
N GLY A 31 -6.23 -16.61 -8.53
CA GLY A 31 -5.10 -16.22 -9.35
C GLY A 31 -5.51 -15.37 -10.54
N VAL A 32 -4.51 -14.81 -11.20
CA VAL A 32 -4.63 -14.11 -12.47
C VAL A 32 -3.45 -14.51 -13.36
N ALA A 33 -3.73 -14.84 -14.62
CA ALA A 33 -2.70 -15.21 -15.59
C ALA A 33 -2.24 -14.00 -16.41
N ALA A 34 -1.10 -14.18 -17.09
CA ALA A 34 -0.36 -13.12 -17.76
C ALA A 34 -1.13 -12.29 -18.77
N ASP A 35 -2.06 -12.89 -19.55
CA ASP A 35 -2.82 -12.15 -20.55
C ASP A 35 -3.71 -11.08 -19.93
N ASP A 36 -4.29 -11.33 -18.76
CA ASP A 36 -5.07 -10.34 -18.02
C ASP A 36 -4.15 -9.26 -17.44
N ILE A 37 -3.01 -9.63 -16.90
CA ILE A 37 -2.02 -8.69 -16.37
C ILE A 37 -1.46 -7.81 -17.48
N GLY A 38 -1.29 -8.38 -18.67
CA GLY A 38 -0.74 -7.69 -19.80
C GLY A 38 -1.75 -6.99 -20.72
N SER A 39 -3.04 -7.30 -20.64
CA SER A 39 -4.05 -6.76 -21.57
C SER A 39 -4.65 -5.41 -21.14
N ILE A 40 -4.45 -5.00 -19.89
CA ILE A 40 -4.94 -3.71 -19.39
C ILE A 40 -3.74 -2.81 -19.10
N PRO A 41 -3.75 -1.52 -19.46
CA PRO A 41 -2.70 -0.59 -19.08
C PRO A 41 -2.79 -0.37 -17.57
N ASP A 42 -2.04 -1.16 -16.84
CA ASP A 42 -1.88 -1.04 -15.41
C ASP A 42 -0.58 -0.29 -15.12
N PHE A 43 -0.59 0.57 -14.11
CA PHE A 43 0.61 1.29 -13.68
C PHE A 43 1.63 0.34 -13.07
N GLY A 44 1.14 -0.73 -12.48
CA GLY A 44 1.93 -1.75 -11.85
C GLY A 44 1.14 -3.02 -11.58
N LEU A 45 1.76 -3.92 -10.85
CA LEU A 45 1.17 -5.19 -10.45
C LEU A 45 -0.08 -5.00 -9.57
N GLY A 46 -0.10 -3.94 -8.74
CA GLY A 46 -1.19 -3.69 -7.80
C GLY A 46 -2.54 -3.50 -8.47
N GLU A 47 -2.60 -2.75 -9.56
CA GLU A 47 -3.83 -2.51 -10.30
C GLU A 47 -4.38 -3.79 -10.93
N ALA A 48 -3.49 -4.65 -11.44
CA ALA A 48 -3.88 -5.95 -11.98
C ALA A 48 -4.52 -6.83 -10.90
N LEU A 49 -3.98 -6.82 -9.69
CA LEU A 49 -4.46 -7.63 -8.58
C LEU A 49 -5.79 -7.17 -7.98
N GLN A 50 -6.21 -5.92 -8.18
CA GLN A 50 -7.52 -5.44 -7.69
C GLN A 50 -8.71 -6.29 -8.18
N ARG A 51 -8.54 -7.02 -9.28
CA ARG A 51 -9.59 -7.86 -9.87
C ARG A 51 -9.70 -9.24 -9.25
N VAL A 52 -8.69 -9.64 -8.48
CA VAL A 52 -8.66 -10.97 -7.84
C VAL A 52 -9.61 -10.98 -6.64
N PRO A 53 -10.42 -12.03 -6.46
CA PRO A 53 -11.33 -12.14 -5.32
C PRO A 53 -10.63 -11.99 -3.96
N GLY A 54 -11.20 -11.13 -3.09
CA GLY A 54 -10.65 -10.87 -1.76
C GLY A 54 -9.42 -9.96 -1.74
N VAL A 55 -9.01 -9.41 -2.89
CA VAL A 55 -7.93 -8.41 -2.98
C VAL A 55 -8.52 -7.01 -3.02
N SER A 56 -8.00 -6.12 -2.19
CA SER A 56 -8.19 -4.68 -2.27
C SER A 56 -6.84 -3.99 -2.21
N MET A 57 -6.78 -2.74 -2.65
CA MET A 57 -5.53 -2.00 -2.69
C MET A 57 -5.61 -0.76 -1.82
N VAL A 58 -4.55 -0.50 -1.08
CA VAL A 58 -4.34 0.78 -0.41
C VAL A 58 -3.68 1.73 -1.39
N VAL A 59 -4.37 2.83 -1.64
CA VAL A 59 -3.93 3.88 -2.57
C VAL A 59 -3.15 4.93 -1.81
N ASN A 60 -1.98 5.30 -2.31
CA ASN A 60 -1.20 6.37 -1.70
C ASN A 60 -1.83 7.75 -1.95
N ASN A 61 -1.72 8.63 -0.97
CA ASN A 61 -2.28 9.99 -1.00
C ASN A 61 -1.88 10.79 -2.24
N GLY A 62 -2.85 11.52 -2.80
CA GLY A 62 -2.63 12.48 -3.87
C GLY A 62 -2.19 11.87 -5.21
N ARG A 63 -2.08 10.55 -5.27
CA ARG A 63 -1.42 9.85 -6.37
C ARG A 63 -2.33 8.91 -7.14
N GLY A 64 -3.39 8.37 -6.51
CA GLY A 64 -4.38 7.52 -7.16
C GLY A 64 -3.85 6.17 -7.67
N GLU A 65 -2.68 5.70 -7.21
CA GLU A 65 -2.08 4.43 -7.59
C GLU A 65 -2.22 3.38 -6.50
N ALA A 66 -2.44 2.13 -6.92
CA ALA A 66 -2.48 0.96 -6.05
C ALA A 66 -1.07 0.60 -5.58
N GLN A 67 -0.72 0.98 -4.37
CA GLN A 67 0.62 0.79 -3.83
C GLN A 67 0.76 -0.49 -3.00
N PHE A 68 -0.16 -0.74 -2.09
CA PHE A 68 -0.06 -1.88 -1.19
C PHE A 68 -1.28 -2.79 -1.30
N MET A 69 -1.04 -4.09 -1.28
CA MET A 69 -2.08 -5.11 -1.34
C MET A 69 -2.65 -5.41 0.06
N SER A 70 -3.97 -5.42 0.15
CA SER A 70 -4.74 -5.94 1.27
C SER A 70 -5.47 -7.20 0.83
N LEU A 71 -5.27 -8.30 1.51
CA LEU A 71 -5.96 -9.56 1.27
C LEU A 71 -7.02 -9.78 2.34
N ARG A 72 -8.24 -10.13 1.92
CA ARG A 72 -9.37 -10.35 2.84
C ARG A 72 -9.58 -9.19 3.79
N GLY A 73 -9.31 -7.96 3.32
CA GLY A 73 -9.41 -6.75 4.10
C GLY A 73 -8.42 -6.63 5.26
N PHE A 74 -7.38 -7.44 5.33
CA PHE A 74 -6.31 -7.23 6.31
C PHE A 74 -5.37 -6.10 5.90
N ASN A 75 -4.88 -5.36 6.88
CA ASN A 75 -3.85 -4.35 6.68
C ASN A 75 -2.70 -4.91 5.81
N PRO A 76 -2.16 -4.14 4.88
CA PRO A 76 -1.06 -4.59 4.01
C PRO A 76 0.12 -5.25 4.73
N ASP A 77 0.48 -4.81 5.95
CA ASP A 77 1.58 -5.41 6.72
C ASP A 77 1.31 -6.85 7.21
N TYR A 78 0.10 -7.37 7.01
CA TYR A 78 -0.26 -8.77 7.29
C TYR A 78 -0.11 -9.68 6.07
N ASN A 79 0.33 -9.15 4.94
CA ASN A 79 0.43 -9.88 3.68
C ASN A 79 1.88 -9.93 3.20
N THR A 80 2.21 -10.95 2.41
CA THR A 80 3.54 -11.11 1.83
C THR A 80 3.44 -11.25 0.30
N VAL A 81 4.42 -10.67 -0.41
CA VAL A 81 4.56 -10.82 -1.86
C VAL A 81 5.84 -11.57 -2.15
N LEU A 82 5.72 -12.62 -2.95
CA LEU A 82 6.84 -13.44 -3.40
C LEU A 82 7.09 -13.24 -4.91
N ILE A 83 8.35 -13.30 -5.33
CA ILE A 83 8.75 -13.53 -6.73
C ILE A 83 9.49 -14.87 -6.80
N ASP A 84 8.98 -15.77 -7.62
CA ASP A 84 9.53 -17.12 -7.82
C ASP A 84 9.88 -17.81 -6.47
N GLY A 85 8.95 -17.73 -5.50
CA GLY A 85 9.05 -18.37 -4.20
C GLY A 85 9.81 -17.59 -3.11
N VAL A 86 10.36 -16.40 -3.39
CA VAL A 86 11.12 -15.60 -2.42
C VAL A 86 10.41 -14.32 -2.05
N ALA A 87 10.33 -14.03 -0.73
CA ALA A 87 9.79 -12.78 -0.22
C ALA A 87 10.70 -11.59 -0.60
N LEU A 88 10.09 -10.58 -1.20
CA LEU A 88 10.78 -9.37 -1.60
C LEU A 88 11.10 -8.48 -0.39
N PRO A 89 12.25 -7.80 -0.37
CA PRO A 89 12.51 -6.75 0.61
C PRO A 89 11.61 -5.54 0.39
N SER A 90 11.27 -4.86 1.48
CA SER A 90 10.50 -3.62 1.41
C SER A 90 11.31 -2.49 0.77
N THR A 91 10.62 -1.64 0.01
CA THR A 91 11.14 -0.36 -0.50
C THR A 91 10.55 0.82 0.29
N GLU A 92 10.10 0.59 1.52
CA GLU A 92 9.53 1.61 2.41
C GLU A 92 10.48 1.90 3.59
N THR A 93 10.25 3.02 4.27
CA THR A 93 11.11 3.45 5.38
C THR A 93 10.82 2.68 6.67
N SER A 94 9.55 2.52 7.01
CA SER A 94 9.10 2.01 8.31
C SER A 94 8.19 0.78 8.24
N ARG A 95 7.72 0.38 7.05
CA ARG A 95 6.83 -0.76 6.82
C ARG A 95 7.59 -1.97 6.25
N ARG A 96 7.06 -3.19 6.50
CA ARG A 96 7.60 -4.43 5.89
C ARG A 96 6.97 -4.77 4.55
N VAL A 97 5.83 -4.15 4.26
CA VAL A 97 5.05 -4.41 3.05
C VAL A 97 5.83 -4.05 1.78
N GLN A 98 5.60 -4.82 0.74
CA GLN A 98 6.17 -4.56 -0.59
C GLN A 98 5.31 -3.55 -1.34
N SER A 99 5.97 -2.57 -1.95
CA SER A 99 5.35 -1.55 -2.80
C SER A 99 5.18 -2.11 -4.21
N LEU A 100 3.96 -2.37 -4.62
CA LEU A 100 3.66 -3.04 -5.90
C LEU A 100 3.77 -2.13 -7.11
N ASP A 101 3.73 -0.80 -6.91
CA ASP A 101 3.92 0.20 -7.95
C ASP A 101 5.34 0.20 -8.55
N VAL A 102 6.31 -0.42 -7.86
CA VAL A 102 7.69 -0.60 -8.35
C VAL A 102 7.78 -1.74 -9.38
N ILE A 103 6.90 -2.76 -9.28
CA ILE A 103 6.96 -4.00 -10.08
C ILE A 103 6.07 -3.85 -11.32
N PRO A 104 6.62 -4.00 -12.56
CA PRO A 104 5.80 -3.97 -13.77
C PRO A 104 4.92 -5.22 -13.86
N ALA A 105 3.68 -5.05 -14.31
CA ALA A 105 2.76 -6.16 -14.52
C ALA A 105 3.27 -7.16 -15.59
N SER A 106 4.07 -6.70 -16.55
CA SER A 106 4.66 -7.54 -17.61
C SER A 106 5.66 -8.59 -17.13
N LEU A 107 6.17 -8.45 -15.90
CA LEU A 107 7.09 -9.44 -15.31
C LEU A 107 6.40 -10.78 -15.05
N ALA A 108 5.11 -10.75 -14.70
CA ALA A 108 4.38 -11.91 -14.24
C ALA A 108 3.85 -12.76 -15.40
N GLN A 109 4.09 -14.07 -15.36
CA GLN A 109 3.37 -15.08 -16.13
C GLN A 109 2.05 -15.43 -15.42
N GLN A 110 2.10 -15.49 -14.09
CA GLN A 110 0.96 -15.80 -13.24
C GLN A 110 1.17 -15.19 -11.87
N VAL A 111 0.08 -14.80 -11.22
CA VAL A 111 0.08 -14.43 -9.81
C VAL A 111 -0.97 -15.26 -9.09
N ASP A 112 -0.52 -16.05 -8.13
CA ASP A 112 -1.37 -16.85 -7.27
C ASP A 112 -1.54 -16.15 -5.93
N ILE A 113 -2.78 -16.06 -5.46
CA ILE A 113 -3.14 -15.48 -4.18
C ILE A 113 -3.51 -16.61 -3.23
N TYR A 114 -2.58 -17.01 -2.38
CA TYR A 114 -2.80 -18.04 -1.37
C TYR A 114 -3.48 -17.46 -0.14
N LYS A 115 -4.63 -18.01 0.23
CA LYS A 115 -5.46 -17.61 1.36
C LYS A 115 -5.37 -18.55 2.54
N THR A 116 -4.91 -19.79 2.31
CA THR A 116 -4.53 -20.77 3.33
C THR A 116 -3.10 -21.23 3.13
N PHE A 117 -2.50 -21.90 4.10
CA PHE A 117 -1.07 -22.07 4.17
C PHE A 117 -0.68 -23.52 4.35
N ASN A 118 0.43 -23.91 3.74
CA ASN A 118 1.17 -25.14 3.95
C ASN A 118 2.47 -24.87 4.73
N ALA A 119 3.10 -25.91 5.25
CA ALA A 119 4.32 -25.80 6.04
C ALA A 119 5.55 -25.34 5.24
N ASP A 120 5.56 -25.51 3.93
CA ASP A 120 6.59 -25.07 2.99
C ASP A 120 6.54 -23.56 2.67
N MET A 121 5.42 -22.88 2.96
CA MET A 121 5.23 -21.46 2.65
C MET A 121 5.87 -20.53 3.68
N ASP A 122 6.08 -19.25 3.30
CA ASP A 122 6.50 -18.20 4.24
C ASP A 122 5.45 -18.01 5.33
N SER A 123 5.90 -18.01 6.58
CA SER A 123 5.02 -17.93 7.74
C SER A 123 4.52 -16.51 8.06
N ASN A 124 5.22 -15.48 7.55
CA ASN A 124 4.91 -14.06 7.82
C ASN A 124 3.75 -13.59 6.92
N ALA A 125 2.60 -14.22 7.05
CA ALA A 125 1.42 -13.92 6.24
C ALA A 125 0.13 -14.27 6.98
N ILE A 126 -0.47 -13.32 7.69
CA ILE A 126 -1.77 -13.50 8.35
C ILE A 126 -2.92 -13.39 7.35
N GLY A 127 -2.88 -12.36 6.49
CA GLY A 127 -3.91 -12.13 5.47
C GLY A 127 -3.82 -13.14 4.33
N GLY A 128 -2.64 -13.28 3.76
CA GLY A 128 -2.33 -14.19 2.66
C GLY A 128 -1.02 -13.87 1.96
N ILE A 129 -0.74 -14.61 0.90
CA ILE A 129 0.47 -14.50 0.08
C ILE A 129 0.09 -14.24 -1.37
N ALA A 130 0.68 -13.22 -2.00
CA ALA A 130 0.69 -13.08 -3.45
C ALA A 130 2.01 -13.65 -4.00
N SER A 131 1.95 -14.71 -4.75
CA SER A 131 3.11 -15.38 -5.34
C SER A 131 3.16 -15.10 -6.84
N LEU A 132 4.11 -14.30 -7.25
CA LEU A 132 4.36 -13.97 -8.64
C LEU A 132 5.34 -14.98 -9.22
N ARG A 133 4.92 -15.66 -10.30
CA ARG A 133 5.77 -16.50 -11.12
C ARG A 133 6.19 -15.70 -12.35
N THR A 134 7.51 -15.59 -12.55
CA THR A 134 8.05 -14.92 -13.73
C THR A 134 7.93 -15.80 -14.97
N ARG A 135 8.00 -15.17 -16.16
CA ARG A 135 7.97 -15.90 -17.43
C ARG A 135 9.13 -16.86 -17.55
N SER A 136 8.92 -17.96 -18.27
CA SER A 136 9.93 -18.93 -18.67
C SER A 136 10.08 -18.95 -20.20
N ALA A 137 11.28 -19.20 -20.69
CA ALA A 137 11.51 -19.44 -22.11
C ALA A 137 10.83 -20.72 -22.61
N PHE A 138 10.55 -21.65 -21.71
CA PHE A 138 9.86 -22.92 -22.00
C PHE A 138 8.32 -22.80 -21.96
N ASP A 139 7.77 -21.59 -21.70
CA ASP A 139 6.32 -21.34 -21.77
C ASP A 139 5.82 -21.30 -23.23
N HIS A 140 6.70 -21.21 -24.23
CA HIS A 140 6.39 -21.14 -25.67
C HIS A 140 7.26 -22.08 -26.49
N ASP A 141 6.70 -22.59 -27.58
CA ASP A 141 7.46 -23.36 -28.59
C ASP A 141 8.21 -22.42 -29.54
N GLY A 142 9.50 -22.19 -29.28
CA GLY A 142 10.36 -21.33 -30.10
C GLY A 142 10.37 -19.86 -29.69
N PRO A 143 10.94 -18.98 -30.54
CA PRO A 143 11.13 -17.57 -30.20
C PRO A 143 9.81 -16.84 -30.05
N PHE A 144 9.70 -16.07 -28.98
CA PHE A 144 8.59 -15.18 -28.71
C PHE A 144 9.11 -13.76 -28.45
N ALA A 145 8.48 -12.78 -29.10
CA ALA A 145 8.74 -11.39 -28.79
C ALA A 145 7.43 -10.61 -28.74
N SER A 146 7.29 -9.71 -27.79
CA SER A 146 6.15 -8.80 -27.71
C SER A 146 6.59 -7.40 -27.37
N VAL A 147 5.91 -6.42 -27.97
CA VAL A 147 6.06 -5.00 -27.65
C VAL A 147 4.68 -4.41 -27.40
N ARG A 148 4.54 -3.74 -26.29
CA ARG A 148 3.34 -2.94 -25.96
C ARG A 148 3.74 -1.48 -25.80
N ALA A 149 2.98 -0.60 -26.39
CA ALA A 149 3.11 0.84 -26.21
C ALA A 149 1.75 1.46 -25.99
N ASN A 150 1.66 2.39 -25.03
CA ASN A 150 0.46 3.20 -24.86
C ASN A 150 0.81 4.65 -24.59
N VAL A 151 -0.12 5.53 -24.96
CA VAL A 151 -0.14 6.93 -24.55
C VAL A 151 -1.33 7.16 -23.64
N ALA A 152 -1.17 8.06 -22.70
CA ALA A 152 -2.19 8.33 -21.69
C ALA A 152 -2.46 9.82 -21.55
N ASP A 153 -3.72 10.15 -21.26
CA ASP A 153 -4.18 11.49 -20.92
C ASP A 153 -4.90 11.49 -19.59
N TRP A 154 -4.58 12.47 -18.72
CA TRP A 154 -5.18 12.65 -17.42
C TRP A 154 -5.98 13.95 -17.42
N GLU A 155 -7.25 13.89 -17.05
CA GLU A 155 -8.19 15.01 -17.12
C GLU A 155 -7.78 16.21 -16.26
N ASN A 156 -7.23 15.95 -15.08
CA ASN A 156 -6.78 17.00 -14.17
C ASN A 156 -5.32 17.35 -14.46
N ARG A 157 -5.14 18.27 -15.41
CA ARG A 157 -3.84 18.84 -15.76
C ARG A 157 -3.84 20.33 -15.43
N ARG A 158 -3.51 20.69 -14.22
CA ARG A 158 -3.30 22.09 -13.85
C ARG A 158 -1.84 22.25 -13.44
N HIS A 159 -0.95 21.96 -14.39
CA HIS A 159 0.49 22.00 -14.14
C HIS A 159 0.98 23.42 -14.01
N LEU A 160 1.79 23.66 -12.97
CA LEU A 160 2.57 24.89 -12.85
C LEU A 160 3.74 24.95 -13.83
N GLN A 161 4.20 23.82 -14.35
CA GLN A 161 5.43 23.72 -15.17
C GLN A 161 5.22 23.01 -16.52
N GLY A 162 4.05 23.14 -17.14
CA GLY A 162 3.78 22.50 -18.43
C GLY A 162 3.61 20.99 -18.32
N SER A 163 2.79 20.40 -19.19
CA SER A 163 2.53 18.97 -19.21
C SER A 163 3.49 18.25 -20.16
N THR A 164 3.91 17.05 -19.75
CA THR A 164 4.65 16.13 -20.60
C THR A 164 3.79 14.91 -20.93
N PRO A 165 3.98 14.27 -22.11
CA PRO A 165 3.20 13.08 -22.44
C PRO A 165 3.35 11.97 -21.40
N SER A 166 2.25 11.37 -21.01
CA SER A 166 2.19 10.15 -20.19
C SER A 166 2.09 8.93 -21.10
N GLY A 167 2.60 7.79 -20.64
CA GLY A 167 2.52 6.54 -21.40
C GLY A 167 3.46 5.47 -20.86
N GLN A 168 3.46 4.35 -21.57
CA GLN A 168 4.28 3.18 -21.20
C GLN A 168 4.76 2.49 -22.47
N VAL A 169 5.99 2.01 -22.44
CA VAL A 169 6.52 1.07 -23.43
C VAL A 169 7.13 -0.11 -22.68
N GLN A 170 6.75 -1.30 -23.09
CA GLN A 170 7.30 -2.54 -22.53
C GLN A 170 7.60 -3.53 -23.65
N GLY A 171 8.65 -4.30 -23.47
CA GLY A 171 9.07 -5.34 -24.39
C GLY A 171 9.45 -6.60 -23.65
N THR A 172 9.11 -7.74 -24.21
CA THR A 172 9.55 -9.07 -23.70
C THR A 172 10.05 -9.88 -24.88
N PHE A 173 11.16 -10.54 -24.68
CA PHE A 173 11.73 -11.52 -25.60
C PHE A 173 12.03 -12.82 -24.84
N SER A 174 11.70 -13.94 -25.43
CA SER A 174 12.12 -15.25 -24.93
C SER A 174 12.42 -16.20 -26.08
N ASP A 175 13.38 -17.10 -25.88
CA ASP A 175 13.75 -18.12 -26.85
C ASP A 175 14.42 -19.30 -26.16
N THR A 176 14.29 -20.47 -26.78
CA THR A 176 15.03 -21.69 -26.41
C THR A 176 16.07 -21.97 -27.44
N PHE A 177 17.24 -22.43 -27.03
CA PHE A 177 18.39 -22.67 -27.92
C PHE A 177 19.30 -23.81 -27.49
N GLY A 178 20.30 -24.10 -28.30
CA GLY A 178 21.28 -25.17 -28.06
C GLY A 178 20.77 -26.56 -28.44
N PRO A 179 21.51 -27.60 -28.11
CA PRO A 179 21.10 -29.00 -28.41
C PRO A 179 19.78 -29.31 -27.69
N ASP A 180 18.83 -29.88 -28.46
CA ASP A 180 17.48 -30.24 -27.97
C ASP A 180 16.72 -29.10 -27.30
N ASN A 181 17.04 -27.80 -27.61
CA ASN A 181 16.43 -26.62 -27.01
C ASN A 181 16.48 -26.62 -25.47
N ARG A 182 17.60 -27.11 -24.88
CA ARG A 182 17.72 -27.24 -23.42
C ARG A 182 18.03 -25.91 -22.68
N PHE A 183 18.47 -24.89 -23.40
CA PHE A 183 18.77 -23.59 -22.86
C PHE A 183 17.62 -22.63 -23.17
N GLY A 184 17.27 -21.79 -22.20
CA GLY A 184 16.27 -20.75 -22.35
C GLY A 184 16.78 -19.37 -21.94
N VAL A 185 16.30 -18.34 -22.61
CA VAL A 185 16.55 -16.95 -22.24
C VAL A 185 15.24 -16.16 -22.24
N VAL A 186 15.04 -15.35 -21.20
CA VAL A 186 13.95 -14.36 -21.12
C VAL A 186 14.57 -13.01 -20.84
N LEU A 187 14.16 -11.99 -21.59
CA LEU A 187 14.52 -10.59 -21.36
C LEU A 187 13.25 -9.75 -21.38
N SER A 188 13.07 -8.88 -20.37
CA SER A 188 11.96 -7.93 -20.32
C SER A 188 12.45 -6.56 -19.90
N ALA A 189 11.88 -5.53 -20.53
CA ALA A 189 12.12 -4.13 -20.17
C ALA A 189 10.79 -3.36 -20.15
N ASP A 190 10.68 -2.42 -19.21
CA ASP A 190 9.51 -1.54 -19.06
C ASP A 190 9.98 -0.11 -18.80
N TYR A 191 9.36 0.84 -19.48
CA TYR A 191 9.44 2.26 -19.18
C TYR A 191 8.03 2.82 -19.09
N PHE A 192 7.70 3.37 -17.94
CA PHE A 192 6.43 4.03 -17.66
C PHE A 192 6.67 5.47 -17.24
N ARG A 193 5.82 6.38 -17.71
CA ARG A 193 5.80 7.79 -17.31
C ARG A 193 4.37 8.24 -17.11
N ARG A 194 4.13 8.93 -16.01
CA ARG A 194 2.87 9.59 -15.68
C ARG A 194 3.13 11.01 -15.21
N ASP A 195 2.53 11.95 -15.89
CA ASP A 195 2.50 13.36 -15.52
C ASP A 195 1.03 13.70 -15.16
N SER A 196 0.77 14.04 -13.92
CA SER A 196 -0.59 14.27 -13.42
C SER A 196 -0.60 15.34 -12.34
N SER A 197 -1.72 16.03 -12.21
CA SER A 197 -1.98 16.97 -11.12
C SER A 197 -3.26 16.59 -10.39
N SER A 198 -3.40 17.03 -9.15
CA SER A 198 -4.64 16.91 -8.39
C SER A 198 -4.89 18.16 -7.55
N LEU A 199 -6.18 18.48 -7.36
CA LEU A 199 -6.60 19.50 -6.42
C LEU A 199 -7.23 18.82 -5.22
N ASN A 200 -6.72 19.13 -4.04
CA ASN A 200 -7.19 18.55 -2.81
C ASN A 200 -7.69 19.66 -1.87
N THR A 201 -8.58 19.28 -0.97
CA THR A 201 -9.02 20.14 0.14
C THR A 201 -8.87 19.37 1.42
N ALA A 202 -8.30 20.00 2.45
CA ALA A 202 -8.18 19.40 3.76
C ALA A 202 -8.77 20.31 4.85
N ILE A 203 -9.47 19.67 5.80
CA ILE A 203 -9.88 20.19 7.09
C ILE A 203 -9.16 19.34 8.14
N ASP A 204 -8.14 19.89 8.79
CA ASP A 204 -7.30 19.04 9.64
C ASP A 204 -8.00 18.57 10.92
N SER A 205 -8.90 19.40 11.47
CA SER A 205 -9.69 19.13 12.69
C SER A 205 -10.94 19.98 12.76
N TYR A 206 -11.84 19.56 13.64
CA TYR A 206 -13.07 20.27 13.98
C TYR A 206 -13.14 20.52 15.49
N SER A 207 -13.74 21.66 15.86
CA SER A 207 -14.10 22.02 17.24
C SER A 207 -15.57 21.79 17.47
N TYR A 208 -15.93 21.32 18.66
CA TYR A 208 -17.30 21.04 19.09
C TYR A 208 -17.73 22.06 20.14
N TYR A 209 -18.95 22.53 20.05
CA TYR A 209 -19.51 23.59 20.92
C TYR A 209 -20.84 23.16 21.51
N ALA A 210 -20.97 23.26 22.84
CA ALA A 210 -22.23 23.13 23.55
C ALA A 210 -22.59 24.48 24.16
N ASN A 211 -23.80 24.99 23.89
CA ASN A 211 -24.28 26.30 24.36
C ASN A 211 -23.31 27.46 24.06
N GLY A 212 -22.67 27.44 22.89
CA GLY A 212 -21.67 28.43 22.44
C GLY A 212 -20.30 28.31 23.10
N VAL A 213 -20.08 27.31 23.96
CA VAL A 213 -18.80 27.08 24.63
C VAL A 213 -18.08 25.91 23.96
N ARG A 214 -16.82 26.13 23.54
CA ARG A 214 -15.97 25.09 22.99
C ARG A 214 -15.73 24.00 24.02
N GLN A 215 -15.94 22.77 23.64
CA GLN A 215 -15.74 21.58 24.47
C GLN A 215 -14.34 20.98 24.28
N ASN A 216 -13.74 20.55 25.39
CA ASN A 216 -12.59 19.65 25.33
C ASN A 216 -13.10 18.23 25.16
N LEU A 217 -12.74 17.60 24.07
CA LEU A 217 -13.12 16.22 23.81
C LEU A 217 -12.42 15.28 24.80
N THR A 218 -13.22 14.55 25.55
CA THR A 218 -12.75 13.54 26.51
C THR A 218 -13.41 12.20 26.22
N PRO A 219 -12.85 11.08 26.66
CA PRO A 219 -13.47 9.77 26.50
C PRO A 219 -14.90 9.76 27.06
N GLY A 220 -15.84 9.25 26.26
CA GLY A 220 -17.25 9.16 26.66
C GLY A 220 -18.05 10.46 26.63
N LEU A 221 -17.45 11.61 26.30
CA LEU A 221 -18.23 12.82 26.06
C LEU A 221 -19.17 12.61 24.88
N ASP A 222 -20.46 12.77 25.12
CA ASP A 222 -21.47 12.78 24.07
C ASP A 222 -21.42 14.10 23.29
N THR A 223 -21.29 14.01 21.99
CA THR A 223 -21.23 15.17 21.08
C THR A 223 -22.50 15.36 20.26
N ASP A 224 -23.53 14.54 20.48
CA ASP A 224 -24.77 14.65 19.75
C ASP A 224 -25.45 16.01 20.01
N GLY A 225 -25.84 16.65 18.93
CA GLY A 225 -26.45 17.98 18.98
C GLY A 225 -25.52 19.15 19.30
N MET A 226 -24.20 18.91 19.41
CA MET A 226 -23.22 20.00 19.49
C MET A 226 -23.06 20.68 18.15
N ALA A 227 -22.84 21.99 18.15
CA ALA A 227 -22.45 22.75 16.97
C ALA A 227 -20.99 22.40 16.61
N ILE A 228 -20.69 22.34 15.31
CA ILE A 228 -19.40 21.93 14.78
C ILE A 228 -18.79 23.07 13.96
N ALA A 229 -17.50 23.29 14.12
CA ALA A 229 -16.76 24.32 13.38
C ALA A 229 -15.42 23.81 12.88
N PRO A 230 -15.06 24.02 11.59
CA PRO A 230 -13.77 23.63 11.04
C PRO A 230 -12.66 24.50 11.60
N ASP A 231 -11.58 23.90 12.13
CA ASP A 231 -10.48 24.65 12.72
C ASP A 231 -9.53 25.23 11.67
N ARG A 232 -9.39 24.55 10.53
CA ARG A 232 -8.48 24.93 9.44
C ARG A 232 -9.06 24.54 8.11
N PHE A 233 -8.92 25.42 7.14
CA PHE A 233 -9.24 25.13 5.74
C PHE A 233 -7.97 25.24 4.90
N ARG A 234 -7.65 24.18 4.15
CA ARG A 234 -6.42 24.05 3.39
C ARG A 234 -6.66 23.48 1.99
N PRO A 235 -6.82 24.30 0.98
CA PRO A 235 -6.73 23.88 -0.40
C PRO A 235 -5.25 23.59 -0.78
N LEU A 236 -5.04 22.52 -1.54
CA LEU A 236 -3.73 22.07 -1.99
C LEU A 236 -3.76 21.76 -3.49
N SER A 237 -2.66 22.04 -4.14
CA SER A 237 -2.36 21.55 -5.50
C SER A 237 -1.15 20.63 -5.45
N TYR A 238 -1.26 19.49 -6.13
CA TYR A 238 -0.18 18.55 -6.34
C TYR A 238 0.13 18.44 -7.82
N ASP A 239 1.40 18.53 -8.17
CA ASP A 239 1.95 18.15 -9.46
C ASP A 239 2.87 16.95 -9.25
N ASN A 240 2.66 15.88 -10.01
CA ASN A 240 3.40 14.63 -9.85
C ASN A 240 3.95 14.17 -11.19
N LEU A 241 5.26 14.06 -11.29
CA LEU A 241 5.92 13.35 -12.37
C LEU A 241 6.44 12.01 -11.86
N ARG A 242 5.88 10.92 -12.37
CA ARG A 242 6.26 9.57 -12.00
C ARG A 242 6.88 8.84 -13.16
N GLN A 243 7.90 8.08 -12.87
CA GLN A 243 8.57 7.23 -13.84
C GLN A 243 8.88 5.88 -13.22
N ARG A 244 8.67 4.81 -13.98
CA ARG A 244 9.18 3.49 -13.67
C ARG A 244 10.10 3.04 -14.79
N ARG A 245 11.22 2.43 -14.41
CA ARG A 245 12.19 1.81 -15.30
C ARG A 245 12.48 0.43 -14.77
N SER A 246 12.38 -0.57 -15.61
CA SER A 246 12.56 -1.95 -15.17
C SER A 246 13.29 -2.76 -16.23
N VAL A 247 14.19 -3.60 -15.77
CA VAL A 247 14.86 -4.59 -16.59
C VAL A 247 14.88 -5.91 -15.84
N PHE A 248 14.55 -6.98 -16.53
CA PHE A 248 14.56 -8.34 -16.01
C PHE A 248 15.21 -9.27 -17.03
N GLY A 249 16.02 -10.22 -16.55
CA GLY A 249 16.62 -11.27 -17.34
C GLY A 249 16.58 -12.61 -16.62
N LYS A 250 16.35 -13.69 -17.36
CA LYS A 250 16.36 -15.06 -16.86
C LYS A 250 17.06 -15.95 -17.85
N LEU A 251 18.00 -16.76 -17.37
CA LEU A 251 18.66 -17.83 -18.10
C LEU A 251 18.23 -19.15 -17.49
N GLU A 252 17.83 -20.10 -18.34
CA GLU A 252 17.28 -21.37 -17.90
C GLU A 252 18.02 -22.52 -18.59
N TYR A 253 18.10 -23.63 -17.91
CA TYR A 253 18.54 -24.90 -18.43
C TYR A 253 17.57 -25.98 -17.97
N ASP A 254 17.06 -26.78 -18.89
CA ASP A 254 16.21 -27.94 -18.61
C ASP A 254 16.66 -29.12 -19.53
N ASP A 255 17.19 -30.19 -18.96
CA ASP A 255 17.57 -31.39 -19.73
C ASP A 255 16.38 -32.33 -19.97
N GLY A 256 15.19 -31.96 -19.44
CA GLY A 256 13.98 -32.77 -19.56
C GLY A 256 13.97 -34.04 -18.70
N GLN A 257 15.04 -34.33 -17.96
CA GLN A 257 15.20 -35.59 -17.25
C GLN A 257 15.61 -35.43 -15.79
N VAL A 258 16.76 -34.84 -15.51
CA VAL A 258 17.39 -34.87 -14.18
C VAL A 258 17.53 -33.49 -13.57
N MET A 259 17.77 -32.45 -14.37
CA MET A 259 18.20 -31.15 -13.84
C MET A 259 17.49 -30.00 -14.55
N LYS A 260 16.96 -29.09 -13.73
CA LYS A 260 16.51 -27.76 -14.15
C LYS A 260 17.28 -26.70 -13.36
N LEU A 261 17.79 -25.69 -14.05
CA LEU A 261 18.45 -24.55 -13.43
C LEU A 261 17.83 -23.25 -13.96
N ALA A 262 17.74 -22.26 -13.11
CA ALA A 262 17.31 -20.92 -13.50
C ALA A 262 18.14 -19.88 -12.76
N LEU A 263 18.74 -18.95 -13.51
CA LEU A 263 19.38 -17.75 -12.98
C LEU A 263 18.56 -16.54 -13.42
N SER A 264 17.94 -15.85 -12.49
CA SER A 264 17.18 -14.65 -12.77
C SER A 264 17.75 -13.43 -12.06
N ALA A 265 17.64 -12.27 -12.69
CA ALA A 265 18.00 -10.98 -12.09
C ALA A 265 17.04 -9.89 -12.55
N GLY A 266 16.69 -8.99 -11.61
CA GLY A 266 15.80 -7.88 -11.84
C GLY A 266 16.31 -6.58 -11.23
N TRP A 267 16.09 -5.49 -11.94
CA TRP A 267 16.26 -4.11 -11.47
C TRP A 267 14.99 -3.33 -11.80
N PHE A 268 14.36 -2.80 -10.76
CA PHE A 268 13.12 -2.05 -10.84
C PHE A 268 13.29 -0.75 -10.08
N GLU A 269 13.03 0.36 -10.73
CA GLU A 269 13.11 1.70 -10.14
C GLU A 269 11.81 2.45 -10.41
N HIS A 270 11.29 3.08 -9.37
CA HIS A 270 10.16 3.97 -9.43
C HIS A 270 10.54 5.31 -8.81
N SER A 271 10.50 6.38 -9.59
CA SER A 271 10.71 7.74 -9.12
C SER A 271 9.43 8.56 -9.14
N ASN A 272 9.32 9.50 -8.21
CA ASN A 272 8.22 10.45 -8.10
C ASN A 272 8.78 11.83 -7.72
N ASP A 273 8.70 12.79 -8.64
CA ASP A 273 8.91 14.21 -8.36
C ASP A 273 7.54 14.83 -8.07
N GLU A 274 7.26 15.11 -6.82
CA GLU A 274 6.01 15.68 -6.36
C GLU A 274 6.23 17.10 -5.87
N GLN A 275 5.44 18.01 -6.40
CA GLN A 275 5.39 19.39 -5.93
C GLN A 275 4.02 19.67 -5.34
N ARG A 276 4.00 20.06 -4.08
CA ARG A 276 2.79 20.45 -3.35
C ARG A 276 2.81 21.94 -3.06
N ARG A 277 1.74 22.62 -3.39
CA ARG A 277 1.49 24.03 -3.04
C ARG A 277 0.25 24.10 -2.21
N SER A 278 0.29 24.84 -1.11
CA SER A 278 -0.90 25.06 -0.30
C SER A 278 -0.95 26.46 0.28
N GLN A 279 -2.14 26.96 0.51
CA GLN A 279 -2.37 28.13 1.32
C GLN A 279 -3.57 27.87 2.22
N TRP A 280 -3.39 27.99 3.50
CA TRP A 280 -4.40 27.64 4.51
C TRP A 280 -4.76 28.82 5.39
N ILE A 281 -5.97 28.78 5.89
CA ILE A 281 -6.45 29.68 6.92
C ILE A 281 -6.79 28.88 8.18
N ASN A 282 -6.32 29.37 9.34
CA ASN A 282 -6.56 28.76 10.63
C ASN A 282 -7.41 29.72 11.48
N ARG A 283 -8.28 29.17 12.32
CA ARG A 283 -8.96 29.90 13.36
C ARG A 283 -8.00 30.47 14.41
N VAL A 284 -8.37 31.58 14.95
CA VAL A 284 -7.81 32.13 16.20
C VAL A 284 -8.98 32.41 17.14
N GLY A 285 -8.96 31.82 18.34
CA GLY A 285 -10.05 31.88 19.30
C GLY A 285 -11.21 30.92 19.00
N ASN A 286 -12.37 31.21 19.56
CA ASN A 286 -13.59 30.42 19.43
C ASN A 286 -14.47 30.91 18.27
N ALA A 287 -15.27 30.00 17.71
CA ALA A 287 -16.26 30.35 16.73
C ALA A 287 -17.41 31.19 17.35
N GLN A 288 -17.91 32.12 16.59
CA GLN A 288 -19.20 32.80 16.82
C GLN A 288 -20.22 32.06 15.97
N LEU A 289 -21.00 31.20 16.62
CA LEU A 289 -21.96 30.31 15.96
C LEU A 289 -23.17 31.14 15.52
N ALA A 290 -23.65 30.89 14.30
CA ALA A 290 -24.96 31.33 13.82
C ALA A 290 -26.02 30.27 14.09
N ASP A 291 -25.67 29.00 13.86
CA ASP A 291 -26.43 27.80 14.18
C ASP A 291 -25.50 26.59 14.46
N ALA A 292 -25.98 25.36 14.26
CA ALA A 292 -25.21 24.13 14.49
C ALA A 292 -24.06 23.95 13.51
N ASP A 293 -24.24 24.41 12.27
CA ASP A 293 -23.37 24.11 11.13
C ASP A 293 -22.73 25.36 10.52
N ASP A 294 -23.20 26.56 10.90
CA ASP A 294 -22.74 27.84 10.39
C ASP A 294 -22.17 28.73 11.47
N GLY A 295 -21.17 29.52 11.09
CA GLY A 295 -20.56 30.44 12.00
C GLY A 295 -19.38 31.22 11.41
N ARG A 296 -18.68 31.91 12.26
CA ARG A 296 -17.48 32.67 11.87
C ARG A 296 -16.41 32.71 12.95
N TYR A 297 -15.19 32.89 12.55
CA TYR A 297 -14.09 33.24 13.42
C TYR A 297 -13.74 34.73 13.23
N ALA A 298 -13.75 35.49 14.32
CA ALA A 298 -13.45 36.95 14.30
C ALA A 298 -11.99 37.21 13.90
N GLN A 299 -11.11 36.28 14.17
CA GLN A 299 -9.69 36.33 13.82
C GLN A 299 -9.23 35.03 13.21
N GLY A 300 -8.27 35.12 12.31
CA GLY A 300 -7.54 33.98 11.74
C GLY A 300 -6.05 34.25 11.61
N SER A 301 -5.30 33.20 11.35
CA SER A 301 -3.93 33.25 10.87
C SER A 301 -3.84 32.49 9.54
N ALA A 302 -2.86 32.78 8.73
CA ALA A 302 -2.71 32.11 7.45
C ALA A 302 -1.28 31.62 7.23
N GLN A 303 -1.13 30.60 6.38
CA GLN A 303 0.16 30.09 5.94
C GLN A 303 0.10 29.78 4.45
N THR A 304 1.20 30.03 3.75
CA THR A 304 1.43 29.52 2.41
C THR A 304 2.73 28.72 2.40
N ASP A 305 2.75 27.62 1.68
CA ASP A 305 3.91 26.75 1.59
C ASP A 305 4.09 26.16 0.19
N ALA A 306 5.37 25.89 -0.11
CA ALA A 306 5.78 25.10 -1.25
C ALA A 306 6.63 23.94 -0.74
N ASN A 307 6.24 22.72 -1.10
CA ASN A 307 6.95 21.50 -0.73
C ASN A 307 7.30 20.75 -2.01
N ARG A 308 8.52 20.23 -2.08
CA ARG A 308 8.95 19.29 -3.12
C ARG A 308 9.44 18.01 -2.47
N PHE A 309 9.00 16.90 -3.02
CA PHE A 309 9.39 15.55 -2.61
C PHE A 309 9.92 14.82 -3.84
N ASP A 310 11.23 14.65 -3.91
CA ASP A 310 11.90 13.86 -4.94
C ASP A 310 12.19 12.49 -4.36
N GLN A 311 11.38 11.49 -4.74
CA GLN A 311 11.40 10.16 -4.16
C GLN A 311 11.82 9.13 -5.18
N THR A 312 12.72 8.25 -4.80
CA THR A 312 13.13 7.08 -5.60
C THR A 312 13.04 5.81 -4.76
N ARG A 313 12.39 4.80 -5.31
CA ARG A 313 12.34 3.43 -4.78
C ARG A 313 13.00 2.50 -5.77
N THR A 314 13.90 1.65 -5.29
CA THR A 314 14.60 0.69 -6.16
C THR A 314 14.54 -0.69 -5.52
N LEU A 315 14.14 -1.67 -6.31
CA LEU A 315 14.20 -3.08 -5.97
C LEU A 315 15.19 -3.77 -6.91
N ARG A 316 16.13 -4.51 -6.35
CA ARG A 316 17.13 -5.30 -7.10
C ARG A 316 17.18 -6.69 -6.51
N TYR A 317 17.27 -7.70 -7.38
CA TYR A 317 17.51 -9.05 -6.90
C TYR A 317 18.29 -9.87 -7.93
N ALA A 318 18.94 -10.91 -7.43
CA ALA A 318 19.50 -12.01 -8.22
C ALA A 318 19.14 -13.32 -7.52
N GLN A 319 18.67 -14.29 -8.27
CA GLN A 319 18.20 -15.58 -7.77
C GLN A 319 18.74 -16.72 -8.62
N LEU A 320 19.29 -17.73 -7.97
CA LEU A 320 19.68 -19.00 -8.57
C LEU A 320 18.76 -20.09 -8.01
N GLY A 321 17.99 -20.72 -8.86
CA GLY A 321 17.15 -21.88 -8.56
C GLY A 321 17.67 -23.11 -9.26
N GLY A 322 17.53 -24.27 -8.63
CA GLY A 322 17.84 -25.57 -9.21
C GLY A 322 16.88 -26.64 -8.72
N SER A 323 16.38 -27.48 -9.63
CA SER A 323 15.59 -28.68 -9.31
C SER A 323 16.34 -29.90 -9.82
N PHE A 324 16.59 -30.86 -8.96
CA PHE A 324 17.38 -32.05 -9.24
C PHE A 324 16.54 -33.30 -8.96
N ARG A 325 16.22 -34.06 -10.02
CA ARG A 325 15.47 -35.31 -9.89
C ARG A 325 16.39 -36.41 -9.35
N LEU A 326 16.07 -37.00 -8.23
CA LEU A 326 16.80 -38.07 -7.58
C LEU A 326 16.33 -39.47 -8.05
N ASN A 327 15.03 -39.60 -8.30
CA ASN A 327 14.38 -40.80 -8.80
C ASN A 327 13.10 -40.40 -9.56
N GLN A 328 12.25 -41.38 -9.95
CA GLN A 328 11.04 -41.10 -10.75
C GLN A 328 10.10 -40.10 -10.07
N ASP A 329 9.94 -40.21 -8.74
CA ASP A 329 8.96 -39.47 -7.97
C ASP A 329 9.60 -38.50 -6.96
N GLY A 330 10.92 -38.36 -6.96
CA GLY A 330 11.66 -37.58 -5.96
C GLY A 330 12.61 -36.57 -6.56
N HIS A 331 12.59 -35.34 -6.02
CA HIS A 331 13.48 -34.26 -6.39
C HIS A 331 13.92 -33.42 -5.20
N VAL A 332 15.02 -32.71 -5.40
CA VAL A 332 15.52 -31.68 -4.48
C VAL A 332 15.54 -30.35 -5.19
N ASP A 333 14.88 -29.36 -4.58
CA ASP A 333 14.91 -27.98 -5.02
C ASP A 333 15.86 -27.18 -4.13
N VAL A 334 16.71 -26.37 -4.76
CA VAL A 334 17.66 -25.47 -4.08
C VAL A 334 17.45 -24.07 -4.60
N LEU A 335 17.38 -23.10 -3.71
CA LEU A 335 17.18 -21.71 -4.05
C LEU A 335 18.12 -20.82 -3.24
N LEU A 336 18.86 -19.96 -3.94
CA LEU A 336 19.67 -18.91 -3.37
C LEU A 336 19.21 -17.56 -3.94
N ASN A 337 18.89 -16.61 -3.07
CA ASN A 337 18.49 -15.26 -3.48
C ASN A 337 19.26 -14.20 -2.69
N ARG A 338 19.63 -13.14 -3.39
CA ARG A 338 20.10 -11.89 -2.80
C ARG A 338 19.26 -10.75 -3.35
N ALA A 339 18.64 -9.98 -2.46
CA ALA A 339 17.82 -8.85 -2.86
C ALA A 339 18.07 -7.61 -2.00
N ASN A 340 17.84 -6.44 -2.61
CA ASN A 340 17.93 -5.15 -1.96
C ASN A 340 16.72 -4.29 -2.36
N GLY A 341 15.99 -3.80 -1.36
CA GLY A 341 14.98 -2.76 -1.50
C GLY A 341 15.53 -1.46 -0.94
N SER A 342 15.46 -0.38 -1.68
CA SER A 342 15.91 0.93 -1.22
C SER A 342 14.88 2.02 -1.46
N TYR A 343 14.89 3.00 -0.57
CA TYR A 343 14.08 4.21 -0.62
C TYR A 343 14.98 5.41 -0.38
N ARG A 344 14.85 6.42 -1.23
CA ARG A 344 15.45 7.73 -1.03
C ARG A 344 14.40 8.81 -1.25
N GLN A 345 14.34 9.79 -0.37
CA GLN A 345 13.51 10.98 -0.56
C GLN A 345 14.28 12.23 -0.20
N ASP A 346 14.41 13.14 -1.15
CA ASP A 346 14.89 14.48 -0.93
C ASP A 346 13.68 15.41 -0.79
N THR A 347 13.51 15.98 0.41
CA THR A 347 12.40 16.89 0.72
C THR A 347 12.91 18.31 0.84
N ARG A 348 12.14 19.24 0.29
CA ARG A 348 12.33 20.67 0.52
C ARG A 348 11.00 21.29 0.92
N GLU A 349 11.03 22.12 1.96
CA GLU A 349 9.85 22.87 2.46
C GLU A 349 10.19 24.35 2.59
N ASP A 350 9.38 25.20 1.98
CA ASP A 350 9.45 26.66 2.08
C ASP A 350 8.15 27.15 2.70
N VAL A 351 8.21 27.69 3.93
CA VAL A 351 7.01 28.01 4.72
C VAL A 351 6.98 29.48 5.12
N PHE A 352 5.85 30.14 4.82
CA PHE A 352 5.57 31.53 5.14
C PHE A 352 4.25 31.67 5.89
N THR A 353 4.20 32.43 6.98
CA THR A 353 3.02 32.60 7.83
C THR A 353 2.62 34.05 7.96
N ALA A 354 1.33 34.28 7.93
CA ALA A 354 0.72 35.56 8.32
C ALA A 354 0.17 35.44 9.76
N ALA A 355 0.59 36.37 10.62
CA ALA A 355 0.18 36.37 12.02
C ALA A 355 -1.34 36.58 12.19
N ALA A 356 -1.84 36.24 13.37
CA ALA A 356 -3.24 36.43 13.73
C ALA A 356 -3.73 37.87 13.47
N SER A 357 -4.85 37.98 12.75
CA SER A 357 -5.45 39.24 12.35
C SER A 357 -6.96 39.13 12.23
N THR A 358 -7.70 40.18 12.58
CA THR A 358 -9.14 40.31 12.32
C THR A 358 -9.45 40.33 10.81
N ARG A 359 -8.49 40.80 9.98
CA ARG A 359 -8.61 40.79 8.52
C ARG A 359 -8.51 39.35 7.94
N LEU A 360 -7.94 38.40 8.70
CA LEU A 360 -7.90 36.97 8.41
C LEU A 360 -9.04 36.20 9.09
N GLY A 361 -10.04 36.88 9.65
CA GLY A 361 -11.26 36.23 10.07
C GLY A 361 -11.98 35.56 8.89
N PHE A 362 -12.79 34.54 9.16
CA PHE A 362 -13.51 33.82 8.09
C PHE A 362 -14.85 33.28 8.62
N GLY A 363 -15.84 33.26 7.74
CA GLY A 363 -17.10 32.55 7.92
C GLY A 363 -16.97 31.12 7.39
N TYR A 364 -17.78 30.22 7.91
CA TYR A 364 -17.90 28.84 7.41
C TYR A 364 -19.37 28.41 7.41
N ALA A 365 -19.70 27.51 6.47
CA ALA A 365 -20.96 26.78 6.43
C ALA A 365 -20.65 25.31 6.09
N LEU A 366 -21.11 24.39 6.96
CA LEU A 366 -21.08 22.95 6.73
C LEU A 366 -22.35 22.60 5.96
N GLY A 367 -22.23 22.33 4.66
CA GLY A 367 -23.37 21.90 3.84
C GLY A 367 -23.60 20.38 3.87
N GLU A 368 -24.67 19.92 3.23
CA GLU A 368 -24.93 18.49 3.03
C GLU A 368 -23.82 17.81 2.21
N ASP A 369 -23.13 18.57 1.35
CA ASP A 369 -21.91 18.15 0.69
C ASP A 369 -20.72 18.20 1.67
N THR A 370 -19.86 17.24 1.59
CA THR A 370 -18.75 17.00 2.51
C THR A 370 -17.75 18.16 2.66
N ARG A 371 -17.74 19.15 1.75
CA ARG A 371 -16.81 20.30 1.77
C ARG A 371 -17.46 21.54 2.39
N PRO A 372 -16.90 22.11 3.49
CA PRO A 372 -17.36 23.39 4.01
C PRO A 372 -17.17 24.53 3.01
N THR A 373 -18.14 25.45 2.95
CA THR A 373 -17.98 26.75 2.29
C THR A 373 -17.24 27.69 3.23
N ILE A 374 -16.20 28.36 2.75
CA ILE A 374 -15.37 29.28 3.53
C ILE A 374 -15.44 30.67 2.89
N THR A 375 -15.78 31.67 3.69
CA THR A 375 -15.85 33.07 3.26
C THR A 375 -14.85 33.92 4.03
N LEU A 376 -13.86 34.49 3.32
CA LEU A 376 -12.82 35.34 3.91
C LEU A 376 -13.38 36.73 4.23
N VAL A 377 -13.00 37.30 5.37
CA VAL A 377 -13.33 38.70 5.74
C VAL A 377 -12.64 39.68 4.80
N ASP A 378 -11.36 39.44 4.50
CA ASP A 378 -10.57 40.29 3.61
C ASP A 378 -9.72 39.44 2.66
N PRO A 379 -10.27 39.06 1.48
CA PRO A 379 -9.50 38.27 0.48
C PRO A 379 -8.24 39.00 0.00
N GLY A 380 -8.24 40.33 -0.05
CA GLY A 380 -7.09 41.13 -0.45
C GLY A 380 -5.92 41.04 0.55
N TYR A 381 -6.22 41.01 1.84
CA TYR A 381 -5.20 40.80 2.88
C TYR A 381 -4.65 39.37 2.84
N TYR A 382 -5.52 38.39 2.62
CA TYR A 382 -5.14 36.99 2.49
C TYR A 382 -4.24 36.71 1.27
N ALA A 383 -4.43 37.43 0.17
CA ALA A 383 -3.65 37.30 -1.06
C ALA A 383 -2.40 38.18 -1.11
N ASN A 384 -2.12 39.04 -0.10
CA ASN A 384 -1.01 39.97 -0.14
C ASN A 384 0.30 39.33 0.40
N PRO A 385 1.35 39.12 -0.43
CA PRO A 385 2.60 38.49 -0.01
C PRO A 385 3.35 39.26 1.07
N ALA A 386 3.12 40.55 1.24
CA ALA A 386 3.77 41.35 2.29
C ALA A 386 3.31 40.97 3.71
N ASN A 387 2.15 40.31 3.84
CA ASN A 387 1.62 39.87 5.13
C ASN A 387 2.23 38.53 5.60
N TYR A 388 2.96 37.81 4.75
CA TYR A 388 3.51 36.49 5.03
C TYR A 388 5.01 36.60 5.28
N LEU A 389 5.42 36.23 6.50
CA LEU A 389 6.83 36.19 6.91
C LEU A 389 7.33 34.75 6.86
N GLN A 390 8.55 34.55 6.42
CA GLN A 390 9.16 33.24 6.38
C GLN A 390 9.29 32.66 7.78
N SER A 391 8.75 31.45 7.98
CA SER A 391 8.86 30.70 9.23
C SER A 391 10.13 29.86 9.24
N TYR A 392 10.37 29.16 8.16
CA TYR A 392 11.59 28.37 7.95
C TYR A 392 11.76 27.97 6.48
N PHE A 393 12.97 27.53 6.19
CA PHE A 393 13.35 26.76 5.03
C PHE A 393 13.96 25.45 5.51
N LEU A 394 13.49 24.31 5.01
CA LEU A 394 13.93 22.99 5.43
C LEU A 394 14.32 22.15 4.22
N THR A 395 15.45 21.47 4.33
CA THR A 395 15.83 20.36 3.47
C THR A 395 15.98 19.10 4.32
N ARG A 396 15.50 17.97 3.79
CA ARG A 396 15.58 16.68 4.46
C ARG A 396 15.91 15.60 3.45
N VAL A 397 16.85 14.72 3.80
CA VAL A 397 17.20 13.54 3.02
C VAL A 397 16.88 12.31 3.86
N GLU A 398 16.00 11.46 3.36
CA GLU A 398 15.65 10.19 3.96
C GLU A 398 16.20 9.05 3.10
N ASN A 399 16.95 8.14 3.71
CA ASN A 399 17.46 6.95 3.07
C ASN A 399 17.04 5.72 3.86
N SER A 400 16.49 4.72 3.16
CA SER A 400 16.20 3.43 3.75
C SER A 400 16.73 2.33 2.83
N SER A 401 17.23 1.24 3.43
CA SER A 401 17.71 0.07 2.69
C SER A 401 17.36 -1.19 3.44
N THR A 402 16.71 -2.13 2.75
CA THR A 402 16.44 -3.49 3.22
C THR A 402 17.23 -4.47 2.38
N ASP A 403 18.24 -5.09 2.95
CA ASP A 403 19.05 -6.13 2.31
C ASP A 403 18.58 -7.51 2.79
N THR A 404 18.38 -8.47 1.87
CA THR A 404 18.00 -9.83 2.22
C THR A 404 18.89 -10.85 1.49
N THR A 405 19.24 -11.93 2.20
CA THR A 405 19.80 -13.15 1.61
C THR A 405 18.93 -14.31 2.04
N THR A 406 18.46 -15.11 1.08
CA THR A 406 17.61 -16.28 1.33
C THR A 406 18.25 -17.52 0.75
N PHE A 407 18.24 -18.61 1.51
CA PHE A 407 18.68 -19.92 1.08
C PHE A 407 17.65 -20.96 1.49
N ASN A 408 17.11 -21.71 0.52
CA ASN A 408 16.13 -22.78 0.74
C ASN A 408 16.63 -24.07 0.11
N VAL A 409 16.37 -25.18 0.79
CA VAL A 409 16.55 -26.53 0.27
C VAL A 409 15.30 -27.33 0.61
N ASP A 410 14.64 -27.85 -0.39
CA ASP A 410 13.39 -28.59 -0.27
C ASP A 410 13.52 -29.97 -0.94
N TYR A 411 13.15 -31.02 -0.25
CA TYR A 411 13.03 -32.37 -0.76
C TYR A 411 11.57 -32.72 -0.94
N SER A 412 11.23 -33.32 -2.07
CA SER A 412 9.90 -33.81 -2.39
C SER A 412 10.00 -35.25 -2.88
N GLN A 413 9.09 -36.08 -2.41
CA GLN A 413 8.90 -37.47 -2.85
C GLN A 413 7.43 -37.75 -3.06
N ASN A 414 7.02 -38.08 -4.28
CA ASN A 414 5.61 -38.36 -4.65
C ASN A 414 4.64 -37.27 -4.19
N ALA A 415 5.05 -36.02 -4.31
CA ALA A 415 4.30 -34.87 -3.77
C ALA A 415 3.90 -33.85 -4.87
N ASP A 416 4.10 -34.21 -6.13
CA ASP A 416 3.68 -33.38 -7.27
C ASP A 416 2.15 -33.46 -7.47
N ALA A 417 1.60 -32.54 -8.24
CA ALA A 417 0.14 -32.40 -8.40
C ALA A 417 -0.51 -33.62 -9.08
N ASP A 418 0.25 -34.31 -9.93
CA ASP A 418 -0.16 -35.51 -10.65
C ASP A 418 0.16 -36.83 -9.91
N ALA A 419 0.81 -36.74 -8.74
CA ALA A 419 1.15 -37.88 -7.91
C ALA A 419 -0.11 -38.61 -7.40
N GLN A 420 0.01 -39.91 -7.12
CA GLN A 420 -1.05 -40.70 -6.48
C GLN A 420 -0.54 -41.33 -5.19
N GLY A 421 -1.42 -41.37 -4.17
CA GLY A 421 -1.11 -41.97 -2.87
C GLY A 421 -0.39 -40.98 -1.94
N TRP A 422 0.45 -41.51 -1.07
CA TRP A 422 1.20 -40.75 -0.09
C TRP A 422 2.47 -40.15 -0.66
N GLY A 423 2.71 -38.88 -0.36
CA GLY A 423 3.93 -38.17 -0.64
C GLY A 423 4.50 -37.50 0.60
N LEU A 424 5.72 -37.01 0.49
CA LEU A 424 6.46 -36.33 1.55
C LEU A 424 7.16 -35.10 1.00
N ARG A 425 7.08 -33.99 1.73
CA ARG A 425 7.97 -32.82 1.53
C ARG A 425 8.67 -32.48 2.85
N ALA A 426 9.93 -32.06 2.76
CA ALA A 426 10.69 -31.60 3.92
C ALA A 426 11.70 -30.55 3.45
N GLY A 427 11.98 -29.52 4.25
CA GLY A 427 12.91 -28.49 3.82
C GLY A 427 13.53 -27.71 4.94
N LEU A 428 14.59 -26.99 4.56
CA LEU A 428 15.32 -26.05 5.41
C LEU A 428 15.36 -24.69 4.72
N HIS A 429 14.88 -23.66 5.40
CA HIS A 429 14.86 -22.29 4.93
C HIS A 429 15.70 -21.41 5.84
N TYR A 430 16.49 -20.54 5.28
CA TYR A 430 17.28 -19.54 6.00
C TYR A 430 17.11 -18.17 5.34
N ARG A 431 16.95 -17.13 6.16
CA ARG A 431 16.91 -15.74 5.70
C ARG A 431 17.69 -14.85 6.67
N ASP A 432 18.58 -14.03 6.10
CA ASP A 432 19.26 -12.91 6.75
C ASP A 432 18.70 -11.61 6.19
N LEU A 433 18.24 -10.72 7.05
CA LEU A 433 17.65 -9.43 6.68
C LEU A 433 18.31 -8.32 7.50
N GLN A 434 18.69 -7.27 6.81
CA GLN A 434 19.20 -6.05 7.41
C GLN A 434 18.41 -4.84 6.92
N GLN A 435 17.77 -4.13 7.83
CA GLN A 435 17.08 -2.86 7.58
C GLN A 435 17.87 -1.71 8.17
N ARG A 436 18.05 -0.64 7.40
CA ARG A 436 18.67 0.62 7.84
C ARG A 436 17.80 1.78 7.44
N TYR A 437 17.68 2.75 8.32
CA TYR A 437 17.04 4.03 8.03
C TYR A 437 17.93 5.15 8.55
N ASN A 438 18.12 6.18 7.73
CA ASN A 438 18.86 7.38 8.06
C ASN A 438 18.10 8.62 7.59
N LEU A 439 18.05 9.63 8.43
CA LEU A 439 17.42 10.92 8.15
C LEU A 439 18.42 12.04 8.42
N ASP A 440 18.67 12.87 7.41
CA ASP A 440 19.49 14.09 7.52
C ASP A 440 18.60 15.30 7.32
N GLU A 441 18.46 16.15 8.34
CA GLU A 441 17.64 17.36 8.32
C GLU A 441 18.49 18.61 8.47
N THR A 442 18.26 19.58 7.59
CA THR A 442 18.79 20.93 7.72
C THR A 442 17.64 21.93 7.65
N ARG A 443 17.34 22.54 8.79
CA ARG A 443 16.37 23.62 8.92
C ARG A 443 17.10 24.94 9.16
N LEU A 444 16.76 25.93 8.35
CA LEU A 444 17.20 27.31 8.46
C LEU A 444 16.03 28.17 8.92
N ASN A 445 16.23 28.91 9.99
CA ASN A 445 15.26 29.89 10.47
C ASN A 445 15.72 31.28 10.07
N PRO A 446 14.81 32.21 9.70
CA PRO A 446 15.18 33.60 9.44
C PRO A 446 15.79 34.26 10.69
N ALA A 447 16.92 34.95 10.52
CA ALA A 447 17.53 35.76 11.58
C ALA A 447 16.77 37.07 11.85
N GLY A 448 15.93 37.48 10.91
CA GLY A 448 15.10 38.68 10.96
C GLY A 448 13.80 38.52 10.19
N ARG A 449 13.15 39.60 9.83
CA ARG A 449 11.87 39.54 9.10
C ARG A 449 12.15 39.41 7.59
N VAL A 450 11.87 38.26 7.03
CA VAL A 450 11.91 38.01 5.59
C VAL A 450 10.48 37.83 5.11
N SER A 451 9.96 38.77 4.32
CA SER A 451 8.59 38.66 3.77
C SER A 451 8.58 37.92 2.43
N LEU A 452 7.45 37.31 2.12
CA LEU A 452 7.26 36.68 0.81
C LEU A 452 7.32 37.70 -0.33
N ALA A 453 6.89 38.92 -0.08
CA ALA A 453 7.05 40.02 -1.04
C ALA A 453 8.52 40.34 -1.36
N THR A 454 9.44 40.17 -0.39
CA THR A 454 10.87 40.36 -0.56
C THR A 454 11.52 39.27 -1.41
N VAL A 455 11.11 38.04 -1.15
CA VAL A 455 11.63 36.86 -1.85
C VAL A 455 11.04 36.74 -3.26
N GLY A 456 9.74 36.95 -3.38
CA GLY A 456 8.96 36.84 -4.60
C GLY A 456 8.06 35.59 -4.67
N THR A 457 6.91 35.80 -5.30
CA THR A 457 5.89 34.77 -5.53
C THR A 457 6.05 34.13 -6.91
N ASP A 458 5.44 32.96 -7.10
CA ASP A 458 5.21 32.38 -8.42
C ASP A 458 4.06 33.15 -9.10
N ASP A 459 4.20 33.45 -10.39
CA ASP A 459 3.18 34.18 -11.16
C ASP A 459 2.04 33.28 -11.64
N ALA A 460 2.17 31.96 -11.48
CA ALA A 460 1.12 31.00 -11.81
C ALA A 460 -0.12 31.21 -10.92
N ARG A 461 -1.30 30.89 -11.45
CA ARG A 461 -2.57 31.04 -10.74
C ARG A 461 -3.25 29.71 -10.56
N ILE A 462 -3.41 29.28 -9.33
CA ILE A 462 -4.21 28.11 -8.95
C ILE A 462 -5.40 28.61 -8.13
N CYS A 463 -6.61 28.47 -8.70
CA CYS A 463 -7.84 28.83 -8.03
C CYS A 463 -8.64 27.54 -7.80
N PRO A 464 -8.51 26.89 -6.64
CA PRO A 464 -9.11 25.58 -6.37
C PRO A 464 -10.62 25.59 -6.52
N TYR A 465 -11.26 26.70 -6.15
CA TYR A 465 -12.69 26.85 -6.14
C TYR A 465 -13.10 28.24 -6.63
N ALA A 466 -14.26 28.33 -7.29
CA ALA A 466 -14.80 29.59 -7.78
C ALA A 466 -15.27 30.51 -6.63
N ASP A 467 -15.64 29.92 -5.51
CA ASP A 467 -16.13 30.56 -4.29
C ASP A 467 -15.03 30.90 -3.26
N PHE A 468 -13.75 30.64 -3.60
CA PHE A 468 -12.62 30.92 -2.73
C PHE A 468 -11.50 31.68 -3.47
N SER A 469 -10.53 32.22 -2.74
CA SER A 469 -9.38 32.92 -3.31
C SER A 469 -8.44 31.98 -4.07
N CYS A 470 -7.80 32.48 -5.14
CA CYS A 470 -6.66 31.78 -5.72
C CYS A 470 -5.50 31.71 -4.72
N LEU A 471 -4.70 30.65 -4.79
CA LEU A 471 -3.56 30.44 -3.89
C LEU A 471 -2.49 31.49 -4.13
N LEU A 472 -1.94 32.02 -3.03
CA LEU A 472 -0.70 32.76 -3.04
C LEU A 472 0.46 31.76 -3.06
N LEU A 473 1.16 31.67 -4.20
CA LEU A 473 2.14 30.63 -4.44
C LEU A 473 3.56 31.11 -4.07
N VAL A 474 4.27 30.27 -3.33
CA VAL A 474 5.70 30.44 -3.02
C VAL A 474 6.51 29.90 -4.20
N ASP A 475 7.51 30.67 -4.66
CA ASP A 475 8.50 30.21 -5.66
C ASP A 475 9.75 29.65 -4.94
N PRO A 476 9.94 28.31 -4.91
CA PRO A 476 11.11 27.72 -4.23
C PRO A 476 12.45 28.14 -4.83
N ALA A 477 12.50 28.42 -6.13
CA ALA A 477 13.75 28.83 -6.77
C ALA A 477 14.16 30.24 -6.30
N ARG A 478 13.20 31.16 -6.18
CA ARG A 478 13.45 32.51 -5.64
C ARG A 478 13.84 32.45 -4.15
N VAL A 479 13.21 31.59 -3.35
CA VAL A 479 13.62 31.37 -1.94
C VAL A 479 15.06 30.88 -1.87
N ALA A 480 15.45 29.89 -2.69
CA ALA A 480 16.84 29.42 -2.73
C ALA A 480 17.84 30.50 -3.16
N ALA A 481 17.49 31.24 -4.21
CA ALA A 481 18.35 32.33 -4.70
C ALA A 481 18.53 33.44 -3.64
N PHE A 482 17.46 33.81 -2.93
CA PHE A 482 17.51 34.75 -1.83
C PHE A 482 18.40 34.25 -0.69
N ALA A 483 18.19 32.98 -0.27
CA ALA A 483 18.99 32.37 0.80
C ALA A 483 20.50 32.31 0.43
N ALA A 484 20.82 31.96 -0.81
CA ALA A 484 22.18 31.93 -1.32
C ALA A 484 22.82 33.33 -1.40
N ALA A 485 22.06 34.34 -1.81
CA ALA A 485 22.54 35.74 -1.91
C ALA A 485 22.64 36.44 -0.54
N SER A 486 21.93 35.95 0.47
CA SER A 486 21.83 36.57 1.79
C SER A 486 22.03 35.54 2.93
N PRO A 487 23.21 34.89 3.01
CA PRO A 487 23.41 33.81 4.01
C PRO A 487 23.29 34.31 5.45
N GLY A 488 23.59 35.58 5.72
CA GLY A 488 23.39 36.21 7.03
C GLY A 488 21.93 36.45 7.43
N ALA A 489 20.98 36.27 6.49
CA ALA A 489 19.56 36.37 6.79
C ALA A 489 19.00 35.12 7.48
N TYR A 490 19.80 34.04 7.63
CA TYR A 490 19.38 32.77 8.20
C TYR A 490 20.31 32.26 9.29
N VAL A 491 19.74 31.50 10.22
CA VAL A 491 20.49 30.77 11.25
C VAL A 491 20.06 29.30 11.23
N LEU A 492 21.00 28.39 11.47
CA LEU A 492 20.73 26.97 11.60
C LEU A 492 19.88 26.72 12.84
N ALA A 493 18.85 25.89 12.70
CA ALA A 493 18.08 25.44 13.85
C ALA A 493 18.94 24.55 14.77
N THR A 494 18.91 24.80 16.06
CA THR A 494 19.67 24.03 17.06
C THR A 494 19.24 22.57 17.16
N THR A 495 18.04 22.24 16.67
CA THR A 495 17.48 20.89 16.72
C THR A 495 17.88 19.99 15.55
N ASN A 496 18.59 20.51 14.54
CA ASN A 496 18.94 19.74 13.32
C ASN A 496 19.67 18.43 13.64
N ALA A 497 20.75 18.51 14.42
CA ALA A 497 21.54 17.33 14.76
C ALA A 497 20.72 16.29 15.53
N ARG A 498 19.86 16.72 16.46
CA ARG A 498 18.96 15.83 17.20
C ARG A 498 17.94 15.17 16.29
N ASN A 499 17.25 15.96 15.45
CA ASN A 499 16.19 15.43 14.58
C ASN A 499 16.76 14.40 13.60
N SER A 500 17.97 14.64 13.08
CA SER A 500 18.68 13.69 12.23
C SER A 500 18.99 12.37 12.98
N ALA A 501 19.65 12.45 14.12
CA ALA A 501 20.15 11.26 14.82
C ALA A 501 19.07 10.38 15.46
N ILE A 502 17.98 10.98 15.99
CA ILE A 502 16.97 10.23 16.75
C ILE A 502 16.13 9.31 15.87
N SER A 503 15.89 9.71 14.64
CA SER A 503 15.08 8.92 13.71
C SER A 503 15.83 7.73 13.13
N ASP A 504 17.16 7.71 13.24
CA ASP A 504 18.01 6.67 12.67
C ASP A 504 17.87 5.36 13.43
N PHE A 505 17.76 4.27 12.68
CA PHE A 505 17.73 2.93 13.26
C PHE A 505 18.33 1.90 12.31
N ARG A 506 18.73 0.76 12.92
CA ARG A 506 19.15 -0.44 12.23
C ARG A 506 18.53 -1.66 12.88
N ILE A 507 18.02 -2.56 12.04
CA ILE A 507 17.45 -3.85 12.45
C ILE A 507 18.17 -4.94 11.69
N ASP A 508 18.74 -5.89 12.42
CA ASP A 508 19.35 -7.11 11.88
C ASP A 508 18.46 -8.30 12.32
N GLU A 509 17.91 -9.07 11.38
CA GLU A 509 17.06 -10.24 11.60
C GLU A 509 17.63 -11.46 10.91
N ARG A 510 17.70 -12.59 11.62
CA ARG A 510 18.06 -13.89 11.08
C ARG A 510 16.98 -14.88 11.41
N SER A 511 16.44 -15.54 10.41
CA SER A 511 15.45 -16.58 10.60
C SER A 511 15.92 -17.89 9.99
N GLY A 512 15.70 -18.98 10.72
CA GLY A 512 15.92 -20.34 10.26
C GLY A 512 14.67 -21.17 10.47
N ALA A 513 14.25 -21.94 9.50
CA ALA A 513 13.09 -22.79 9.60
C ALA A 513 13.37 -24.20 9.06
N ALA A 514 12.76 -25.18 9.71
CA ALA A 514 12.69 -26.56 9.21
C ALA A 514 11.22 -26.99 9.17
N TYR A 515 10.84 -27.68 8.11
CA TYR A 515 9.49 -28.22 7.99
C TYR A 515 9.48 -29.66 7.49
N VAL A 516 8.36 -30.33 7.79
CA VAL A 516 7.98 -31.63 7.22
C VAL A 516 6.49 -31.59 6.90
N MET A 517 6.09 -32.19 5.77
CA MET A 517 4.71 -32.20 5.31
C MET A 517 4.43 -33.52 4.58
N GLY A 518 3.40 -34.25 5.02
CA GLY A 518 2.81 -35.35 4.30
C GLY A 518 1.76 -34.87 3.32
N THR A 519 1.73 -35.42 2.12
CA THR A 519 0.72 -35.18 1.10
C THR A 519 -0.01 -36.46 0.78
N TRP A 520 -1.27 -36.35 0.44
CA TRP A 520 -2.11 -37.47 -0.03
C TRP A 520 -2.87 -37.02 -1.27
N HIS A 521 -2.74 -37.81 -2.34
CA HIS A 521 -3.50 -37.65 -3.58
C HIS A 521 -4.28 -38.92 -3.88
N GLY A 522 -5.60 -38.87 -3.68
CA GLY A 522 -6.54 -39.90 -4.04
C GLY A 522 -7.39 -39.48 -5.23
N GLU A 523 -8.24 -40.40 -5.75
CA GLU A 523 -9.10 -40.13 -6.93
C GLU A 523 -9.99 -38.87 -6.77
N ARG A 524 -10.43 -38.57 -5.53
CA ARG A 524 -11.34 -37.44 -5.21
C ARG A 524 -10.90 -36.64 -4.02
N THR A 525 -9.75 -36.94 -3.45
CA THR A 525 -9.28 -36.28 -2.22
C THR A 525 -7.82 -35.90 -2.36
N GLN A 526 -7.51 -34.69 -1.94
CA GLN A 526 -6.17 -34.20 -1.79
C GLN A 526 -6.02 -33.68 -0.37
N ALA A 527 -4.99 -34.09 0.34
CA ALA A 527 -4.77 -33.64 1.70
C ALA A 527 -3.29 -33.32 1.94
N THR A 528 -3.02 -32.30 2.74
CA THR A 528 -1.68 -31.98 3.25
C THR A 528 -1.75 -31.84 4.76
N LEU A 529 -0.74 -32.35 5.47
CA LEU A 529 -0.54 -32.16 6.89
C LEU A 529 0.93 -31.82 7.14
N GLY A 530 1.21 -30.67 7.69
CA GLY A 530 2.55 -30.15 7.84
C GLY A 530 2.84 -29.51 9.18
N LEU A 531 4.12 -29.49 9.53
CA LEU A 531 4.61 -28.83 10.71
C LEU A 531 5.89 -28.08 10.36
N ARG A 532 5.92 -26.77 10.65
CA ARG A 532 7.07 -25.91 10.49
C ARG A 532 7.53 -25.44 11.87
N ASN A 533 8.81 -25.53 12.13
CA ASN A 533 9.46 -24.92 13.29
C ASN A 533 10.37 -23.79 12.80
N GLU A 534 10.16 -22.60 13.29
CA GLU A 534 10.89 -21.40 12.87
C GLU A 534 11.51 -20.71 14.09
N TYR A 535 12.75 -20.24 13.92
CA TYR A 535 13.51 -19.50 14.90
C TYR A 535 13.92 -18.15 14.30
N LEU A 536 13.62 -17.07 15.02
CA LEU A 536 13.92 -15.69 14.63
C LEU A 536 14.79 -15.05 15.71
N GLN A 537 15.96 -14.56 15.30
CA GLN A 537 16.82 -13.66 16.08
C GLN A 537 16.69 -12.25 15.53
N ARG A 538 16.57 -11.26 16.41
CA ARG A 538 16.48 -9.86 16.05
C ARG A 538 17.37 -9.02 16.96
N GLN A 539 18.14 -8.11 16.35
CA GLN A 539 18.82 -7.01 17.01
C GLN A 539 18.32 -5.69 16.46
N VAL A 540 17.95 -4.78 17.36
CA VAL A 540 17.50 -3.42 17.02
C VAL A 540 18.48 -2.43 17.62
N ARG A 541 18.94 -1.48 16.82
CA ARG A 541 19.78 -0.36 17.26
C ARG A 541 19.09 0.95 16.92
N SER A 542 18.97 1.84 17.91
CA SER A 542 18.37 3.17 17.76
C SER A 542 19.07 4.16 18.68
N ALA A 543 18.84 5.46 18.48
CA ALA A 543 19.43 6.51 19.30
C ALA A 543 18.37 7.21 20.16
N VAL A 544 18.74 7.58 21.38
CA VAL A 544 17.93 8.41 22.27
C VAL A 544 18.76 9.58 22.80
N PRO A 545 18.18 10.79 22.96
CA PRO A 545 18.92 11.92 23.53
C PRO A 545 19.17 11.71 25.01
N GLN A 546 20.35 12.13 25.47
CA GLN A 546 20.73 12.05 26.87
C GLN A 546 21.45 13.35 27.31
N PRO A 547 20.86 14.25 28.13
CA PRO A 547 19.48 14.16 28.64
C PRO A 547 18.42 14.31 27.51
N LEU A 548 17.14 14.02 27.82
CA LEU A 548 16.05 14.07 26.82
C LEU A 548 15.94 15.42 26.09
N SER A 549 16.32 16.52 26.73
CA SER A 549 16.37 17.85 26.13
C SER A 549 17.61 18.10 25.25
N SER A 550 18.60 17.19 25.23
CA SER A 550 19.83 17.37 24.46
C SER A 550 19.56 17.51 22.96
N THR A 551 20.25 18.48 22.35
CA THR A 551 20.24 18.67 20.88
C THR A 551 21.50 18.09 20.21
N THR A 552 22.46 17.61 21.00
CA THR A 552 23.79 17.17 20.52
C THR A 552 24.27 15.84 21.08
N ASN A 553 23.79 15.42 22.24
CA ASN A 553 24.25 14.19 22.89
C ASN A 553 23.21 13.08 22.78
N TYR A 554 23.64 11.92 22.31
CA TYR A 554 22.79 10.74 22.10
C TYR A 554 23.47 9.50 22.66
N VAL A 555 22.64 8.58 23.14
CA VAL A 555 23.07 7.25 23.57
C VAL A 555 22.50 6.23 22.57
N GLN A 556 23.40 5.39 22.04
CA GLN A 556 22.98 4.26 21.22
C GLN A 556 22.40 3.16 22.12
N GLN A 557 21.19 2.73 21.81
CA GLN A 557 20.54 1.58 22.45
C GLN A 557 20.60 0.39 21.48
N SER A 558 20.84 -0.79 22.05
CA SER A 558 20.80 -2.06 21.32
C SER A 558 19.97 -3.05 22.10
N ASP A 559 18.95 -3.57 21.46
CA ASP A 559 18.00 -4.53 22.02
C ASP A 559 18.03 -5.81 21.20
N ASP A 560 18.23 -6.93 21.88
CA ASP A 560 18.24 -8.26 21.28
C ASP A 560 16.96 -9.03 21.68
N SER A 561 16.42 -9.81 20.77
CA SER A 561 15.28 -10.68 21.04
C SER A 561 15.31 -11.94 20.18
N ASP A 562 14.91 -13.04 20.80
CA ASP A 562 14.77 -14.35 20.15
C ASP A 562 13.32 -14.82 20.22
N ARG A 563 12.85 -15.49 19.17
CA ARG A 563 11.50 -16.06 19.13
C ARG A 563 11.51 -17.40 18.42
N ARG A 564 10.66 -18.32 18.90
CA ARG A 564 10.42 -19.61 18.27
C ARG A 564 8.93 -19.77 17.97
N PHE A 565 8.64 -20.33 16.81
CA PHE A 565 7.30 -20.57 16.35
C PHE A 565 7.13 -22.02 15.93
N LEU A 566 6.06 -22.65 16.41
CA LEU A 566 5.61 -23.95 15.95
C LEU A 566 4.32 -23.73 15.16
N LEU A 567 4.37 -24.03 13.86
CA LEU A 567 3.36 -23.64 12.89
C LEU A 567 2.79 -24.89 12.20
N PRO A 568 1.74 -25.49 12.76
CA PRO A 568 1.02 -26.58 12.12
C PRO A 568 0.18 -26.06 10.96
N SER A 569 -0.01 -26.91 9.94
CA SER A 569 -0.92 -26.67 8.83
C SER A 569 -1.59 -27.97 8.39
N ALA A 570 -2.86 -27.87 8.00
CA ALA A 570 -3.62 -28.96 7.42
C ALA A 570 -4.55 -28.41 6.35
N ASN A 571 -4.57 -29.02 5.16
CA ASN A 571 -5.50 -28.70 4.09
C ASN A 571 -6.11 -30.00 3.55
N LEU A 572 -7.41 -29.96 3.26
CA LEU A 572 -8.17 -31.05 2.66
C LEU A 572 -8.99 -30.49 1.51
N GLY A 573 -8.80 -31.01 0.32
CA GLY A 573 -9.67 -30.84 -0.84
C GLY A 573 -10.43 -32.11 -1.13
N TRP A 574 -11.74 -32.01 -1.33
CA TRP A 574 -12.61 -33.16 -1.64
C TRP A 574 -13.52 -32.84 -2.82
N ASP A 575 -13.34 -33.56 -3.92
CA ASP A 575 -14.23 -33.52 -5.08
C ASP A 575 -15.48 -34.35 -4.77
N ILE A 576 -16.53 -33.71 -4.20
CA ILE A 576 -17.83 -34.33 -3.89
C ILE A 576 -18.42 -34.90 -5.17
N THR A 577 -18.35 -34.13 -6.26
CA THR A 577 -18.63 -34.54 -7.64
C THR A 577 -17.56 -33.99 -8.55
N PRO A 578 -17.47 -34.38 -9.83
CA PRO A 578 -16.52 -33.77 -10.77
C PRO A 578 -16.65 -32.26 -10.92
N ALA A 579 -17.82 -31.70 -10.58
CA ALA A 579 -18.07 -30.24 -10.67
C ALA A 579 -18.10 -29.54 -9.31
N LEU A 580 -18.11 -30.24 -8.18
CA LEU A 580 -18.30 -29.66 -6.85
C LEU A 580 -17.16 -30.08 -5.91
N LYS A 581 -16.38 -29.10 -5.46
CA LYS A 581 -15.23 -29.28 -4.56
C LYS A 581 -15.48 -28.60 -3.21
N LEU A 582 -15.16 -29.30 -2.15
CA LEU A 582 -15.10 -28.77 -0.78
C LEU A 582 -13.65 -28.67 -0.34
N ARG A 583 -13.29 -27.55 0.27
CA ARG A 583 -11.98 -27.38 0.90
C ARG A 583 -12.13 -27.03 2.37
N LEU A 584 -11.29 -27.63 3.19
CA LEU A 584 -11.17 -27.34 4.62
C LEU A 584 -9.70 -27.12 4.93
N ALA A 585 -9.37 -26.03 5.61
CA ALA A 585 -7.99 -25.72 5.97
C ALA A 585 -7.91 -25.19 7.41
N GLY A 586 -6.83 -25.58 8.09
CA GLY A 586 -6.45 -25.06 9.38
C GLY A 586 -4.94 -24.78 9.42
N SER A 587 -4.52 -23.63 9.94
CA SER A 587 -3.08 -23.29 9.98
C SER A 587 -2.78 -22.29 11.07
N ARG A 588 -1.51 -22.23 11.45
CA ARG A 588 -0.95 -21.17 12.27
C ARG A 588 0.09 -20.39 11.49
N THR A 589 -0.04 -19.05 11.51
CA THR A 589 0.87 -18.11 10.85
C THR A 589 1.32 -17.02 11.82
N VAL A 590 2.31 -16.24 11.43
CA VAL A 590 2.83 -15.11 12.19
C VAL A 590 2.71 -13.81 11.41
N GLY A 591 2.75 -12.67 12.10
CA GLY A 591 2.85 -11.34 11.53
C GLY A 591 3.88 -10.52 12.28
N LEU A 592 5.00 -10.24 11.64
CA LEU A 592 6.09 -9.48 12.25
C LEU A 592 5.68 -8.01 12.46
N PRO A 593 6.12 -7.35 13.57
CA PRO A 593 5.91 -5.92 13.76
C PRO A 593 6.60 -5.12 12.67
N THR A 594 6.07 -3.92 12.37
CA THR A 594 6.69 -3.03 11.37
C THR A 594 8.07 -2.55 11.83
N TYR A 595 8.92 -2.15 10.90
CA TYR A 595 10.24 -1.60 11.25
C TYR A 595 10.14 -0.34 12.11
N GLY A 596 9.15 0.53 11.81
CA GLY A 596 8.91 1.76 12.57
C GLY A 596 8.49 1.50 14.01
N ASP A 597 7.65 0.47 14.26
CA ASP A 597 7.20 0.16 15.62
C ASP A 597 8.33 -0.36 16.52
N ILE A 598 9.34 -1.00 15.94
CA ILE A 598 10.45 -1.59 16.72
C ILE A 598 11.73 -0.77 16.71
N GLY A 599 11.95 0.13 15.73
CA GLY A 599 13.23 0.83 15.54
C GLY A 599 13.17 2.35 15.55
N GLN A 600 12.05 2.96 15.15
CA GLN A 600 12.01 4.38 14.91
C GLN A 600 11.53 5.20 16.11
N ASN A 601 12.43 6.02 16.66
CA ASN A 601 12.10 7.02 17.67
C ASN A 601 11.75 8.37 17.00
N SER A 602 11.03 9.25 17.72
CA SER A 602 10.85 10.64 17.33
C SER A 602 11.51 11.59 18.34
N SER A 603 11.86 12.79 17.89
CA SER A 603 12.40 13.82 18.76
C SER A 603 11.41 14.17 19.88
N PRO A 604 11.79 14.07 21.17
CA PRO A 604 10.91 14.47 22.26
C PRO A 604 10.67 15.96 22.26
N VAL A 605 9.46 16.37 22.58
CA VAL A 605 9.10 17.76 22.87
C VAL A 605 9.15 17.96 24.38
N VAL A 606 10.13 18.73 24.84
CA VAL A 606 10.39 18.98 26.26
C VAL A 606 10.05 20.42 26.62
N ASP A 607 9.14 20.62 27.56
CA ASP A 607 8.85 21.89 28.19
C ASP A 607 9.38 21.87 29.63
N THR A 608 10.52 22.54 29.84
CA THR A 608 11.16 22.63 31.17
C THR A 608 10.46 23.62 32.11
N THR A 609 9.59 24.50 31.58
CA THR A 609 8.81 25.46 32.35
C THR A 609 7.52 24.84 32.85
N GLY A 610 6.78 24.18 31.94
CA GLY A 610 5.55 23.45 32.26
C GLY A 610 5.82 22.06 32.86
N LEU A 611 7.10 21.61 32.94
CA LEU A 611 7.50 20.28 33.38
C LEU A 611 6.78 19.14 32.65
N THR A 612 6.68 19.25 31.32
CA THR A 612 6.04 18.23 30.47
C THR A 612 6.98 17.70 29.40
N ILE A 613 6.80 16.42 29.06
CA ILE A 613 7.54 15.75 27.97
C ILE A 613 6.54 14.98 27.12
N ASN A 614 6.58 15.21 25.82
CA ASN A 614 5.86 14.40 24.84
C ASN A 614 6.87 13.63 23.98
N ARG A 615 6.79 12.30 23.96
CA ARG A 615 7.70 11.45 23.18
C ARG A 615 6.96 10.32 22.47
N SER A 616 7.44 9.94 21.28
CA SER A 616 7.06 8.69 20.62
C SER A 616 8.31 7.82 20.51
N ILE A 617 8.24 6.62 21.06
CA ILE A 617 9.38 5.71 21.16
C ILE A 617 9.07 4.36 20.53
N ALA A 618 10.09 3.76 19.92
CA ALA A 618 10.04 2.40 19.41
C ALA A 618 9.94 1.38 20.55
N ASN A 619 9.41 0.19 20.22
CA ASN A 619 9.38 -0.93 21.16
C ASN A 619 10.05 -2.16 20.52
N PRO A 620 11.36 -2.34 20.67
CA PRO A 620 12.10 -3.47 20.12
C PRO A 620 11.67 -4.82 20.70
N GLN A 621 11.00 -4.84 21.87
CA GLN A 621 10.54 -6.04 22.55
C GLN A 621 9.15 -6.54 22.05
N LEU A 622 8.55 -5.89 21.06
CA LEU A 622 7.29 -6.33 20.48
C LEU A 622 7.36 -7.81 20.04
N ARG A 623 6.36 -8.54 20.49
CA ARG A 623 6.14 -9.93 20.07
C ARG A 623 5.45 -9.93 18.70
N PRO A 624 5.86 -10.81 17.78
CA PRO A 624 5.10 -11.05 16.57
C PRO A 624 3.66 -11.46 16.89
N ARG A 625 2.73 -11.02 16.05
CA ARG A 625 1.36 -11.52 16.05
C ARG A 625 1.38 -13.01 15.73
N ARG A 626 0.46 -13.76 16.29
CA ARG A 626 0.23 -15.17 15.97
C ARG A 626 -1.21 -15.33 15.55
N SER A 627 -1.45 -15.89 14.39
CA SER A 627 -2.80 -16.13 13.89
C SER A 627 -3.09 -17.63 13.81
N ASP A 628 -4.16 -18.06 14.46
CA ASP A 628 -4.77 -19.37 14.25
C ASP A 628 -5.91 -19.21 13.24
N ASN A 629 -5.80 -19.90 12.10
CA ASN A 629 -6.66 -19.74 10.93
C ASN A 629 -7.49 -21.00 10.70
N LEU A 630 -8.77 -20.82 10.35
CA LEU A 630 -9.68 -21.87 9.91
C LEU A 630 -10.46 -21.38 8.70
N ASP A 631 -10.48 -22.18 7.64
CA ASP A 631 -11.09 -21.85 6.36
C ASP A 631 -11.95 -23.01 5.85
N LEU A 632 -13.10 -22.68 5.27
CA LEU A 632 -14.01 -23.60 4.59
C LEU A 632 -14.42 -22.96 3.26
N SER A 633 -14.24 -23.67 2.14
CA SER A 633 -14.65 -23.21 0.80
C SER A 633 -15.46 -24.29 0.09
N LEU A 634 -16.59 -23.89 -0.47
CA LEU A 634 -17.39 -24.70 -1.39
C LEU A 634 -17.32 -24.09 -2.78
N GLU A 635 -16.84 -24.86 -3.74
CA GLU A 635 -16.52 -24.40 -5.10
C GLU A 635 -17.25 -25.27 -6.12
N TRP A 636 -18.04 -24.62 -6.98
CA TRP A 636 -18.76 -25.29 -8.07
C TRP A 636 -18.20 -24.83 -9.43
N TYR A 637 -17.80 -25.80 -10.23
CA TYR A 637 -17.22 -25.66 -11.55
C TYR A 637 -18.10 -26.36 -12.57
N PRO A 638 -19.20 -25.73 -13.07
CA PRO A 638 -20.09 -26.36 -14.03
C PRO A 638 -19.40 -26.77 -15.32
N ASP A 639 -18.43 -25.95 -15.75
CA ASP A 639 -17.57 -26.16 -16.91
C ASP A 639 -16.18 -25.54 -16.71
N GLN A 640 -15.39 -25.38 -17.79
CA GLN A 640 -14.03 -24.80 -17.74
C GLN A 640 -14.02 -23.26 -17.71
N ASP A 641 -15.13 -22.64 -18.06
CA ASP A 641 -15.28 -21.18 -18.22
C ASP A 641 -16.04 -20.54 -17.05
N SER A 642 -16.59 -21.39 -16.15
CA SER A 642 -17.50 -20.95 -15.10
C SER A 642 -17.07 -21.44 -13.72
N GLN A 643 -17.24 -20.58 -12.71
CA GLN A 643 -16.98 -20.88 -11.30
C GLN A 643 -17.94 -20.11 -10.41
N LEU A 644 -18.54 -20.80 -9.43
CA LEU A 644 -19.19 -20.19 -8.28
C LEU A 644 -18.51 -20.70 -7.01
N SER A 645 -18.17 -19.82 -6.08
CA SER A 645 -17.61 -20.24 -4.81
C SER A 645 -18.07 -19.39 -3.65
N VAL A 646 -18.17 -20.02 -2.49
CA VAL A 646 -18.41 -19.40 -1.18
C VAL A 646 -17.31 -19.87 -0.24
N ALA A 647 -16.59 -18.94 0.35
CA ALA A 647 -15.58 -19.26 1.35
C ALA A 647 -15.91 -18.56 2.68
N LEU A 648 -15.81 -19.32 3.77
CA LEU A 648 -15.92 -18.84 5.15
C LEU A 648 -14.56 -18.93 5.78
N PHE A 649 -14.17 -17.92 6.55
CA PHE A 649 -12.93 -17.98 7.29
C PHE A 649 -13.04 -17.37 8.68
N HIS A 650 -12.23 -17.90 9.58
CA HIS A 650 -12.06 -17.40 10.94
C HIS A 650 -10.59 -17.32 11.27
N LYS A 651 -10.15 -16.17 11.75
CA LYS A 651 -8.77 -15.93 12.21
C LYS A 651 -8.79 -15.37 13.62
N ARG A 652 -8.04 -16.00 14.53
CA ARG A 652 -7.76 -15.49 15.87
C ARG A 652 -6.31 -15.02 15.92
N ILE A 653 -6.11 -13.74 16.17
CA ILE A 653 -4.81 -13.09 16.18
C ILE A 653 -4.45 -12.75 17.63
N ASP A 654 -3.51 -13.46 18.19
CA ASP A 654 -2.93 -13.14 19.51
C ASP A 654 -1.79 -12.14 19.36
N ASN A 655 -1.49 -11.40 20.43
CA ASN A 655 -0.46 -10.35 20.47
C ASN A 655 -0.70 -9.24 19.44
N GLU A 656 -1.95 -8.81 19.24
CA GLU A 656 -2.22 -7.68 18.34
C GLU A 656 -1.44 -6.45 18.77
N ILE A 657 -0.96 -5.68 17.80
CA ILE A 657 -0.10 -4.52 18.04
C ILE A 657 -0.92 -3.25 17.81
N VAL A 658 -1.00 -2.43 18.84
CA VAL A 658 -1.65 -1.12 18.79
C VAL A 658 -0.71 -0.06 19.33
N ARG A 659 -0.84 1.18 18.88
CA ARG A 659 -0.13 2.32 19.46
C ARG A 659 -0.95 2.88 20.60
N LEU A 660 -0.35 2.93 21.79
CA LEU A 660 -0.94 3.55 22.97
C LEU A 660 -0.20 4.84 23.31
N THR A 661 -0.96 5.76 23.89
CA THR A 661 -0.43 6.96 24.53
C THR A 661 -0.72 6.86 26.02
N SER A 662 0.33 6.87 26.86
CA SER A 662 0.22 6.92 28.32
C SER A 662 0.83 8.21 28.84
N THR A 663 0.29 8.72 29.92
CA THR A 663 0.84 9.86 30.64
C THR A 663 1.19 9.40 32.07
N ASP A 664 2.47 9.53 32.41
CA ASP A 664 3.02 9.13 33.70
C ASP A 664 3.82 10.27 34.32
N THR A 665 4.01 10.24 35.64
CA THR A 665 4.87 11.18 36.35
C THR A 665 6.24 10.54 36.52
N GLU A 666 7.25 11.11 35.90
CA GLU A 666 8.65 10.62 36.00
C GLU A 666 9.51 11.65 36.76
N ARG A 667 10.35 11.14 37.65
CA ARG A 667 11.35 11.94 38.33
C ARG A 667 12.68 11.90 37.59
N ASP A 668 13.25 13.05 37.31
CA ASP A 668 14.52 13.21 36.62
C ASP A 668 14.59 12.43 35.27
N PRO A 669 13.56 12.50 34.38
CA PRO A 669 13.48 11.67 33.20
C PRO A 669 14.63 11.96 32.25
N GLY A 670 15.39 10.91 31.87
CA GLY A 670 16.46 11.01 30.89
C GLY A 670 17.53 12.06 31.20
N GLY A 671 17.81 12.31 32.49
CA GLY A 671 18.85 13.25 32.97
C GLY A 671 18.36 14.71 33.08
N LEU A 672 17.06 14.97 32.91
CA LEU A 672 16.45 16.25 33.28
C LEU A 672 16.24 16.27 34.82
N VAL A 673 16.40 17.44 35.42
CA VAL A 673 16.21 17.61 36.88
C VAL A 673 14.76 18.07 37.13
N GLY A 674 14.01 17.33 37.98
CA GLY A 674 12.67 17.65 38.36
C GLY A 674 11.67 16.51 38.11
N THR A 675 10.43 16.74 38.49
CA THR A 675 9.34 15.80 38.27
C THR A 675 8.50 16.29 37.08
N TYR A 676 8.45 15.47 36.05
CA TYR A 676 7.79 15.80 34.78
C TYR A 676 6.55 14.93 34.56
N GLU A 677 5.55 15.50 33.95
CA GLU A 677 4.46 14.75 33.34
C GLU A 677 4.91 14.29 31.94
N VAL A 678 5.06 12.99 31.77
CA VAL A 678 5.62 12.38 30.56
C VAL A 678 4.54 11.65 29.79
N THR A 679 4.17 12.20 28.64
CA THR A 679 3.28 11.55 27.68
C THR A 679 4.10 10.77 26.68
N THR A 680 3.95 9.43 26.69
CA THR A 680 4.66 8.49 25.83
C THR A 680 3.68 7.82 24.88
N THR A 681 3.94 7.91 23.56
CA THR A 681 3.27 7.10 22.53
C THR A 681 4.19 5.96 22.11
N GLN A 682 3.72 4.72 22.23
CA GLN A 682 4.48 3.53 21.91
C GLN A 682 3.59 2.42 21.35
N ALA A 683 4.11 1.62 20.42
CA ALA A 683 3.46 0.39 19.99
C ALA A 683 3.60 -0.68 21.07
N ILE A 684 2.50 -1.33 21.44
CA ILE A 684 2.47 -2.42 22.43
C ILE A 684 1.67 -3.61 21.91
N ASN A 685 1.96 -4.79 22.46
CA ASN A 685 1.11 -5.95 22.25
C ASN A 685 -0.11 -5.89 23.18
N THR A 686 -1.29 -6.05 22.60
CA THR A 686 -2.57 -6.13 23.32
C THR A 686 -3.12 -7.56 23.30
N GLY A 687 -4.35 -7.74 23.74
CA GLY A 687 -5.05 -9.02 23.72
C GLY A 687 -5.33 -9.56 22.31
N ALA A 688 -6.17 -10.57 22.23
CA ALA A 688 -6.52 -11.20 20.95
C ALA A 688 -7.56 -10.40 20.19
N ALA A 689 -7.36 -10.32 18.87
CA ALA A 689 -8.37 -9.90 17.91
C ALA A 689 -8.91 -11.11 17.16
N THR A 690 -10.18 -11.06 16.73
CA THR A 690 -10.77 -12.08 15.86
C THR A 690 -11.33 -11.44 14.61
N VAL A 691 -11.16 -12.12 13.46
CA VAL A 691 -11.73 -11.70 12.19
C VAL A 691 -12.45 -12.88 11.59
N GLN A 692 -13.72 -12.69 11.30
CA GLN A 692 -14.54 -13.63 10.57
C GLN A 692 -14.96 -13.00 9.24
N GLY A 693 -15.11 -13.83 8.20
CA GLY A 693 -15.53 -13.29 6.92
C GLY A 693 -16.14 -14.32 6.01
N VAL A 694 -16.83 -13.80 5.02
CA VAL A 694 -17.44 -14.54 3.93
C VAL A 694 -16.99 -13.94 2.62
N GLU A 695 -16.55 -14.79 1.69
CA GLU A 695 -16.22 -14.41 0.32
C GLU A 695 -17.15 -15.12 -0.65
N PHE A 696 -17.74 -14.38 -1.57
CA PHE A 696 -18.51 -14.89 -2.69
C PHE A 696 -17.76 -14.58 -3.98
N THR A 697 -17.64 -15.56 -4.87
CA THR A 697 -17.08 -15.38 -6.21
C THR A 697 -18.00 -16.03 -7.22
N ALA A 698 -18.31 -15.31 -8.28
CA ALA A 698 -19.03 -15.80 -9.44
C ALA A 698 -18.28 -15.39 -10.70
N ILE A 699 -17.91 -16.33 -11.52
CA ILE A 699 -17.26 -16.12 -12.81
C ILE A 699 -18.00 -16.98 -13.83
N ASP A 700 -18.41 -16.34 -14.91
CA ASP A 700 -18.87 -17.02 -16.11
C ASP A 700 -18.44 -16.15 -17.29
N THR A 701 -17.47 -16.63 -18.04
CA THR A 701 -16.87 -15.82 -19.12
C THR A 701 -17.76 -15.75 -20.34
N ARG A 702 -18.81 -16.57 -20.41
CA ARG A 702 -19.70 -16.62 -21.56
C ARG A 702 -21.08 -17.19 -21.20
N PHE A 703 -22.12 -16.42 -21.37
CA PHE A 703 -23.49 -16.80 -21.10
C PHE A 703 -24.10 -17.62 -22.25
N ASP A 704 -23.64 -18.86 -22.43
CA ASP A 704 -24.08 -19.76 -23.51
C ASP A 704 -25.59 -20.06 -23.48
N PHE A 705 -26.27 -19.77 -22.38
CA PHE A 705 -27.73 -19.91 -22.23
C PHE A 705 -28.50 -18.74 -22.90
N LEU A 706 -27.83 -17.64 -23.30
CA LEU A 706 -28.45 -16.52 -24.00
C LEU A 706 -28.41 -16.70 -25.52
N PRO A 707 -29.44 -16.22 -26.26
CA PRO A 707 -29.51 -16.40 -27.71
C PRO A 707 -28.64 -15.40 -28.49
N GLY A 708 -28.06 -15.84 -29.58
CA GLY A 708 -27.38 -15.00 -30.60
C GLY A 708 -26.22 -14.21 -30.04
N ALA A 709 -26.14 -12.92 -30.35
CA ALA A 709 -25.04 -12.07 -29.93
C ALA A 709 -24.94 -11.91 -28.40
N TRP A 710 -26.01 -12.13 -27.67
CA TRP A 710 -26.03 -12.05 -26.21
C TRP A 710 -25.25 -13.20 -25.54
N SER A 711 -25.06 -14.34 -26.20
CA SER A 711 -24.23 -15.45 -25.69
C SER A 711 -22.73 -15.09 -25.57
N HIS A 712 -22.31 -13.97 -26.15
CA HIS A 712 -20.96 -13.44 -26.02
C HIS A 712 -20.75 -12.57 -24.78
N LEU A 713 -21.82 -12.33 -24.01
CA LEU A 713 -21.69 -11.70 -22.69
C LEU A 713 -21.13 -12.68 -21.68
N GLY A 714 -20.33 -12.19 -20.75
CA GLY A 714 -19.88 -12.87 -19.56
C GLY A 714 -19.82 -11.90 -18.39
N ALA A 715 -19.69 -12.41 -17.19
CA ALA A 715 -19.55 -11.60 -15.99
C ALA A 715 -18.60 -12.24 -14.97
N MET A 716 -17.94 -11.39 -14.21
CA MET A 716 -17.16 -11.75 -13.03
C MET A 716 -17.64 -10.88 -11.88
N ALA A 717 -17.84 -11.47 -10.71
CA ALA A 717 -18.17 -10.71 -9.51
C ALA A 717 -17.54 -11.36 -8.28
N ASN A 718 -17.08 -10.56 -7.35
CA ASN A 718 -16.68 -11.00 -6.02
C ASN A 718 -17.16 -10.02 -4.95
N LEU A 719 -17.44 -10.56 -3.78
CA LEU A 719 -17.86 -9.81 -2.60
C LEU A 719 -17.19 -10.40 -1.38
N THR A 720 -16.53 -9.55 -0.59
CA THR A 720 -15.95 -9.91 0.70
C THR A 720 -16.67 -9.14 1.79
N LEU A 721 -17.16 -9.85 2.80
CA LEU A 721 -17.79 -9.31 3.99
C LEU A 721 -16.97 -9.71 5.22
N LEU A 722 -16.63 -8.74 6.08
CA LEU A 722 -15.81 -8.94 7.27
C LEU A 722 -16.55 -8.52 8.53
N ASP A 723 -16.40 -9.31 9.59
CA ASP A 723 -16.78 -8.98 10.97
C ASP A 723 -15.52 -9.01 11.87
N PRO A 724 -14.72 -7.93 11.89
CA PRO A 724 -13.57 -7.84 12.77
C PRO A 724 -14.03 -7.49 14.18
N ARG A 725 -13.70 -8.32 15.16
CA ARG A 725 -13.84 -8.07 16.59
C ARG A 725 -12.45 -7.82 17.14
N THR A 726 -12.16 -6.57 17.45
CA THR A 726 -10.80 -6.11 17.60
C THR A 726 -10.38 -5.99 19.05
N ALA A 727 -9.06 -5.85 19.23
CA ALA A 727 -8.45 -5.38 20.46
C ALA A 727 -9.05 -4.03 20.90
N GLN A 728 -8.94 -3.76 22.18
CA GLN A 728 -9.32 -2.49 22.75
C GLN A 728 -8.16 -1.49 22.62
N VAL A 729 -8.49 -0.22 22.42
CA VAL A 729 -7.55 0.89 22.54
C VAL A 729 -7.73 1.57 23.89
N GLN A 730 -6.62 1.91 24.54
CA GLN A 730 -6.66 2.68 25.77
C GLN A 730 -6.91 4.15 25.43
N MET A 731 -7.90 4.73 26.11
CA MET A 731 -8.25 6.13 26.00
C MET A 731 -7.36 7.00 26.92
N SER A 732 -7.35 8.30 26.73
CA SER A 732 -6.54 9.24 27.52
C SER A 732 -6.84 9.25 29.02
N ASP A 733 -8.02 8.79 29.44
CA ASP A 733 -8.40 8.62 30.85
C ASP A 733 -8.07 7.25 31.42
N GLY A 734 -7.39 6.38 30.64
CA GLY A 734 -7.06 5.01 31.00
C GLY A 734 -8.18 4.00 30.75
N SER A 735 -9.38 4.41 30.38
CA SER A 735 -10.46 3.50 30.00
C SER A 735 -10.13 2.74 28.70
N LEU A 736 -10.81 1.62 28.48
CA LEU A 736 -10.61 0.81 27.28
C LEU A 736 -11.82 0.94 26.34
N ARG A 737 -11.57 1.19 25.06
CA ARG A 737 -12.57 1.25 24.00
C ARG A 737 -12.31 0.18 22.94
N ALA A 738 -13.35 -0.56 22.57
CA ALA A 738 -13.26 -1.46 21.41
C ALA A 738 -13.14 -0.63 20.11
N LEU A 739 -12.24 -1.05 19.23
CA LEU A 739 -12.10 -0.45 17.91
C LEU A 739 -13.26 -0.87 17.01
N PRO A 740 -13.74 0.01 16.11
CA PRO A 740 -14.81 -0.34 15.18
C PRO A 740 -14.38 -1.31 14.07
N GLY A 741 -13.09 -1.56 13.92
CA GLY A 741 -12.51 -2.44 12.91
C GLY A 741 -10.97 -2.53 13.02
N LEU A 742 -10.35 -3.33 12.17
CA LEU A 742 -8.90 -3.30 11.98
C LEU A 742 -8.50 -2.05 11.20
N MET A 743 -7.28 -1.56 11.44
CA MET A 743 -6.70 -0.44 10.70
C MET A 743 -6.52 -0.81 9.22
N GLU A 744 -6.82 0.13 8.31
CA GLU A 744 -6.73 -0.03 6.86
C GLU A 744 -7.48 -1.26 6.32
N SER A 745 -8.60 -1.64 6.97
CA SER A 745 -9.37 -2.84 6.70
C SER A 745 -10.84 -2.50 6.44
N PRO A 746 -11.34 -2.59 5.20
CA PRO A 746 -12.76 -2.36 4.92
C PRO A 746 -13.59 -3.56 5.38
N LYS A 747 -14.75 -3.29 5.99
CA LYS A 747 -15.72 -4.35 6.33
C LYS A 747 -16.40 -4.97 5.11
N ARG A 748 -16.39 -4.25 3.98
CA ARG A 748 -17.03 -4.69 2.73
C ARG A 748 -16.16 -4.27 1.55
N SER A 749 -15.90 -5.19 0.63
CA SER A 749 -15.31 -4.90 -0.67
C SER A 749 -15.98 -5.74 -1.74
N ALA A 750 -16.16 -5.18 -2.92
CA ALA A 750 -16.77 -5.87 -4.05
C ALA A 750 -16.14 -5.42 -5.36
N ASN A 751 -15.98 -6.35 -6.29
CA ASN A 751 -15.60 -6.06 -7.66
C ASN A 751 -16.59 -6.77 -8.58
N ALA A 752 -16.97 -6.12 -9.67
CA ALA A 752 -17.81 -6.69 -10.70
C ALA A 752 -17.29 -6.27 -12.08
N SER A 753 -17.28 -7.19 -13.03
CA SER A 753 -16.92 -6.91 -14.42
C SER A 753 -17.93 -7.55 -15.35
N LEU A 754 -18.37 -6.81 -16.34
CA LEU A 754 -19.13 -7.29 -17.49
C LEU A 754 -18.18 -7.44 -18.67
N LEU A 755 -18.19 -8.59 -19.31
CA LEU A 755 -17.33 -8.96 -20.42
C LEU A 755 -18.19 -9.11 -21.68
N TYR A 756 -17.65 -8.71 -22.83
CA TYR A 756 -18.28 -8.95 -24.11
C TYR A 756 -17.23 -9.21 -25.17
N ASP A 757 -17.22 -10.40 -25.74
CA ASP A 757 -16.23 -10.81 -26.73
C ASP A 757 -16.92 -11.34 -27.99
N ILE A 758 -16.76 -10.63 -29.10
CA ILE A 758 -17.36 -11.02 -30.39
C ILE A 758 -16.35 -10.84 -31.54
N GLY A 759 -15.92 -11.94 -32.12
CA GLY A 759 -14.95 -11.94 -33.21
C GLY A 759 -13.63 -11.24 -32.79
N PRO A 760 -13.21 -10.17 -33.49
CA PRO A 760 -11.98 -9.45 -33.16
C PRO A 760 -12.17 -8.40 -32.02
N PHE A 761 -13.38 -8.17 -31.52
CA PHE A 761 -13.68 -7.15 -30.53
C PHE A 761 -13.88 -7.74 -29.15
N SER A 762 -13.29 -7.11 -28.17
CA SER A 762 -13.54 -7.35 -26.76
C SER A 762 -13.81 -6.06 -26.02
N ALA A 763 -14.78 -6.11 -25.10
CA ALA A 763 -15.15 -5.01 -24.25
C ALA A 763 -15.23 -5.48 -22.80
N ARG A 764 -14.86 -4.60 -21.88
CA ARG A 764 -14.97 -4.82 -20.44
C ARG A 764 -15.42 -3.56 -19.74
N LEU A 765 -16.37 -3.69 -18.84
CA LEU A 765 -16.79 -2.66 -17.91
C LEU A 765 -16.60 -3.21 -16.50
N SER A 766 -15.87 -2.52 -15.65
CA SER A 766 -15.58 -2.95 -14.28
C SER A 766 -16.04 -1.92 -13.26
N ALA A 767 -16.55 -2.38 -12.13
CA ALA A 767 -16.88 -1.59 -10.95
C ALA A 767 -16.11 -2.14 -9.75
N ASN A 768 -15.43 -1.26 -9.01
CA ASN A 768 -14.68 -1.60 -7.81
C ASN A 768 -15.23 -0.80 -6.64
N TYR A 769 -15.72 -1.49 -5.62
CA TYR A 769 -16.23 -0.91 -4.38
C TYR A 769 -15.34 -1.26 -3.20
N THR A 770 -14.95 -0.26 -2.42
CA THR A 770 -14.27 -0.41 -1.15
C THR A 770 -15.05 0.38 -0.10
N GLY A 771 -15.47 -0.28 0.97
CA GLY A 771 -16.23 0.34 2.06
C GLY A 771 -15.36 1.19 2.99
N LEU A 772 -16.00 1.78 4.00
CA LEU A 772 -15.36 2.59 5.03
C LEU A 772 -14.20 1.84 5.71
N GLN A 773 -13.03 2.49 5.84
CA GLN A 773 -11.81 1.92 6.43
C GLN A 773 -11.30 2.79 7.57
N LEU A 774 -11.09 2.21 8.76
CA LEU A 774 -10.44 2.91 9.88
C LEU A 774 -8.96 3.16 9.55
N LEU A 775 -8.53 4.43 9.56
CA LEU A 775 -7.13 4.84 9.37
C LEU A 775 -6.38 4.99 10.69
N SER A 776 -7.02 5.63 11.66
CA SER A 776 -6.47 5.82 12.99
C SER A 776 -7.58 6.00 14.01
N ALA A 777 -7.38 5.41 15.18
CA ALA A 777 -8.26 5.61 16.33
C ALA A 777 -7.73 6.73 17.22
N ALA A 778 -8.62 7.62 17.61
CA ALA A 778 -8.32 8.70 18.57
C ALA A 778 -8.40 8.19 20.00
N THR A 779 -7.56 8.74 20.88
CA THR A 779 -7.53 8.41 22.32
C THR A 779 -8.30 9.40 23.18
N ASP A 780 -8.66 10.55 22.63
CA ASP A 780 -9.49 11.58 23.30
C ASP A 780 -10.98 11.27 23.16
N ASN A 781 -11.49 11.12 21.95
CA ASN A 781 -12.89 10.80 21.69
C ASN A 781 -13.04 10.10 20.33
N ARG A 782 -13.99 9.16 20.23
CA ARG A 782 -14.28 8.42 18.99
C ARG A 782 -14.67 9.29 17.80
N VAL A 783 -15.18 10.49 18.06
CA VAL A 783 -15.54 11.44 16.98
C VAL A 783 -14.32 11.98 16.23
N ASN A 784 -13.12 11.82 16.77
CA ASN A 784 -11.85 12.13 16.11
C ASN A 784 -11.22 10.92 15.40
N ASP A 785 -11.85 9.76 15.40
CA ASP A 785 -11.40 8.61 14.60
C ASP A 785 -11.40 9.01 13.13
N ARG A 786 -10.36 8.57 12.41
CA ARG A 786 -10.16 8.92 10.99
C ARG A 786 -10.40 7.72 10.11
N TYR A 787 -11.07 7.95 8.99
CA TYR A 787 -11.42 6.91 8.04
C TYR A 787 -11.10 7.32 6.61
N TYR A 788 -10.88 6.33 5.73
CA TYR A 788 -11.21 6.47 4.32
C TYR A 788 -12.71 6.22 4.17
N ASP A 789 -13.38 7.11 3.47
CA ASP A 789 -14.79 6.93 3.12
C ASP A 789 -14.95 5.84 2.06
N ALA A 790 -16.18 5.34 1.95
CA ALA A 790 -16.51 4.36 0.94
C ALA A 790 -16.35 4.95 -0.47
N ILE A 791 -15.76 4.18 -1.37
CA ILE A 791 -15.54 4.61 -2.76
C ILE A 791 -15.98 3.54 -3.74
N THR A 792 -16.63 3.98 -4.83
CA THR A 792 -16.93 3.15 -6.01
C THR A 792 -16.30 3.79 -7.23
N SER A 793 -15.43 3.06 -7.92
CA SER A 793 -14.83 3.50 -9.19
C SER A 793 -15.26 2.59 -10.33
N TYR A 794 -15.35 3.17 -11.52
CA TYR A 794 -15.68 2.43 -12.74
C TYR A 794 -14.55 2.57 -13.75
N ASP A 795 -14.21 1.44 -14.40
CA ASP A 795 -13.22 1.37 -15.47
C ASP A 795 -13.83 0.73 -16.70
N ALA A 796 -13.44 1.19 -17.88
CA ALA A 796 -13.92 0.66 -19.17
C ALA A 796 -12.73 0.34 -20.08
N GLN A 797 -12.84 -0.74 -20.85
CA GLN A 797 -11.84 -1.15 -21.82
C GLN A 797 -12.50 -1.62 -23.11
N LEU A 798 -11.92 -1.25 -24.22
CA LEU A 798 -12.22 -1.79 -25.56
C LEU A 798 -10.91 -2.29 -26.17
N ALA A 799 -10.93 -3.45 -26.77
CA ALA A 799 -9.80 -3.96 -27.53
C ALA A 799 -10.27 -4.48 -28.89
N TRP A 800 -9.45 -4.27 -29.89
CA TRP A 800 -9.66 -4.75 -31.25
C TRP A 800 -8.42 -5.49 -31.74
N ARG A 801 -8.56 -6.79 -31.97
CA ARG A 801 -7.53 -7.65 -32.54
C ARG A 801 -7.59 -7.57 -34.07
N PHE A 802 -6.70 -6.76 -34.64
CA PHE A 802 -6.63 -6.58 -36.09
C PHE A 802 -6.20 -7.87 -36.80
N ASN A 803 -5.24 -8.59 -36.23
CA ASN A 803 -4.80 -9.92 -36.66
C ASN A 803 -4.20 -10.68 -35.45
N LYS A 804 -3.56 -11.84 -35.68
CA LYS A 804 -2.97 -12.64 -34.60
C LYS A 804 -1.84 -11.91 -33.85
N GLN A 805 -1.20 -10.93 -34.51
CA GLN A 805 -0.02 -10.23 -34.00
C GLN A 805 -0.36 -8.86 -33.43
N LEU A 806 -1.37 -8.15 -33.98
CA LEU A 806 -1.68 -6.75 -33.67
C LEU A 806 -3.01 -6.59 -32.97
N ARG A 807 -2.98 -5.97 -31.78
CA ARG A 807 -4.15 -5.58 -31.01
C ARG A 807 -4.08 -4.09 -30.66
N LEU A 808 -5.18 -3.40 -30.84
CA LEU A 808 -5.39 -2.02 -30.40
C LEU A 808 -6.24 -2.02 -29.13
N THR A 809 -5.90 -1.16 -28.16
CA THR A 809 -6.62 -1.05 -26.89
C THR A 809 -6.96 0.40 -26.60
N MET A 810 -8.18 0.64 -26.12
CA MET A 810 -8.63 1.92 -25.60
C MET A 810 -9.18 1.69 -24.19
N GLN A 811 -8.79 2.51 -23.23
CA GLN A 811 -9.23 2.36 -21.85
C GLN A 811 -9.55 3.69 -21.20
N GLY A 812 -10.56 3.69 -20.35
CA GLY A 812 -10.88 4.74 -19.40
C GLY A 812 -10.77 4.20 -17.99
N ARG A 813 -10.04 4.87 -17.13
CA ARG A 813 -9.95 4.57 -15.69
C ARG A 813 -10.66 5.65 -14.89
N ASN A 814 -11.30 5.21 -13.80
CA ASN A 814 -12.08 6.09 -12.94
C ASN A 814 -13.05 6.97 -13.75
N VAL A 815 -13.77 6.38 -14.71
CA VAL A 815 -14.64 7.14 -15.63
C VAL A 815 -15.77 7.86 -14.92
N SER A 816 -16.10 7.48 -13.70
CA SER A 816 -17.03 8.19 -12.80
C SER A 816 -16.43 9.41 -12.12
N ASN A 817 -15.12 9.63 -12.22
CA ASN A 817 -14.39 10.63 -11.42
C ASN A 817 -14.62 10.50 -9.92
N ALA A 818 -14.59 9.26 -9.43
CA ALA A 818 -14.71 9.00 -8.00
C ALA A 818 -13.55 9.67 -7.25
N ARG A 819 -13.87 10.41 -6.20
CA ARG A 819 -12.90 11.11 -5.35
C ARG A 819 -12.61 10.31 -4.11
N LEU A 820 -11.34 10.18 -3.76
CA LEU A 820 -10.94 9.56 -2.51
C LEU A 820 -11.13 10.57 -1.36
N THR A 821 -12.06 10.28 -0.45
CA THR A 821 -12.37 11.15 0.68
C THR A 821 -11.88 10.50 1.98
N ARG A 822 -11.27 11.30 2.83
CA ARG A 822 -10.99 10.97 4.22
C ARG A 822 -11.96 11.71 5.09
N VAL A 823 -12.52 11.03 6.10
CA VAL A 823 -13.50 11.59 7.01
C VAL A 823 -13.04 11.43 8.46
N ILE A 824 -13.58 12.29 9.32
CA ILE A 824 -13.45 12.25 10.78
C ILE A 824 -14.82 11.87 11.35
N GLY A 825 -14.84 10.92 12.29
CA GLY A 825 -16.04 10.36 12.89
C GLY A 825 -16.78 9.38 11.97
N ALA A 826 -17.13 8.22 12.47
CA ALA A 826 -17.83 7.20 11.68
C ALA A 826 -19.28 7.59 11.37
N ASP A 827 -19.94 8.27 12.33
CA ASP A 827 -21.35 8.60 12.25
C ASP A 827 -21.56 9.95 11.54
N GLN A 828 -20.71 10.93 11.81
CA GLN A 828 -20.82 12.29 11.28
C GLN A 828 -20.12 12.44 9.93
N GLN A 829 -19.12 11.61 9.65
CA GLN A 829 -18.35 11.58 8.40
C GLN A 829 -17.88 12.96 7.90
N LEU A 830 -17.40 13.78 8.86
CA LEU A 830 -16.92 15.13 8.54
C LEU A 830 -15.71 15.05 7.60
N MET A 831 -15.74 15.80 6.51
CA MET A 831 -14.64 15.80 5.54
C MET A 831 -13.35 16.22 6.20
N ARG A 832 -12.34 15.32 6.19
CA ARG A 832 -10.97 15.64 6.57
C ARG A 832 -10.11 16.03 5.38
N GLU A 833 -10.21 15.28 4.30
CA GLU A 833 -9.47 15.54 3.08
C GLU A 833 -10.20 14.90 1.90
N GLN A 834 -10.33 15.62 0.82
CA GLN A 834 -10.84 15.10 -0.45
C GLN A 834 -9.75 15.23 -1.51
N LEU A 835 -9.49 14.12 -2.22
CA LEU A 835 -8.48 14.00 -3.25
C LEU A 835 -9.18 13.81 -4.60
N ASP A 836 -8.96 14.74 -5.51
CA ASP A 836 -9.48 14.68 -6.88
C ASP A 836 -8.36 14.32 -7.85
N ASN A 837 -8.25 13.02 -8.16
CA ASN A 837 -7.24 12.48 -9.07
C ASN A 837 -7.66 12.50 -10.55
N GLY A 838 -8.92 12.82 -10.85
CA GLY A 838 -9.46 12.88 -12.21
C GLY A 838 -9.64 11.53 -12.89
N ARG A 839 -10.04 11.58 -14.16
CA ARG A 839 -10.14 10.44 -15.08
C ARG A 839 -8.83 10.27 -15.83
N ALA A 840 -8.55 9.03 -16.26
CA ALA A 840 -7.43 8.75 -17.15
C ALA A 840 -7.88 7.96 -18.38
N TYR A 841 -7.36 8.32 -19.55
CA TYR A 841 -7.65 7.67 -20.81
C TYR A 841 -6.36 7.18 -21.46
N TYR A 842 -6.39 5.96 -22.00
CA TYR A 842 -5.24 5.32 -22.62
C TYR A 842 -5.60 4.85 -24.03
N LEU A 843 -4.65 5.00 -24.93
CA LEU A 843 -4.68 4.39 -26.25
C LEU A 843 -3.39 3.55 -26.40
N GLY A 844 -3.56 2.27 -26.68
CA GLY A 844 -2.45 1.31 -26.69
C GLY A 844 -2.41 0.46 -27.94
N VAL A 845 -1.21 -0.03 -28.24
CA VAL A 845 -0.90 -0.98 -29.30
C VAL A 845 -0.09 -2.11 -28.69
N ASP A 846 -0.54 -3.34 -28.87
CA ASP A 846 0.19 -4.56 -28.54
C ASP A 846 0.58 -5.28 -29.86
N TYR A 847 1.85 -5.62 -29.99
CA TYR A 847 2.35 -6.38 -31.14
C TYR A 847 3.16 -7.58 -30.65
N ALA A 848 2.81 -8.78 -31.11
CA ALA A 848 3.53 -10.02 -30.83
C ALA A 848 4.10 -10.61 -32.13
N PHE A 849 5.36 -11.06 -32.11
CA PHE A 849 6.08 -11.61 -33.25
C PHE A 849 5.97 -13.11 -33.33
#